data_69351e06c3f5439bda2c3dcc34ddddc3
#
_entry.id   69351e06c3f5439bda2c3dcc34ddddc3
#
_cell.length_a   1.000
_cell.length_b   1.000
_cell.length_c   1.000
_cell.angle_alpha   90.00
_cell.angle_beta   90.00
_cell.angle_gamma   90.00
#
_symmetry.space_group_name_H-M   'P 1'
#
loop_
_entity.id
_entity.type
_entity.pdbx_description
1 polymer ?
#
loop_
_entity_poly.entity_id
_entity_poly.type
_entity_poly.pdbx_seq_one_letter_code
_entity_poly.pdbx_strand_id
1 'polypeptide(L)'
;MKNKRMRYISITAAILLVFVLLMLLFSNRSGDFSAMEAQNGVLDATSADFSSAVYEIDGEWAFYPEVLGSGAELSTAQPGERNESIPYGSYRLQIHAQPKQYLTLGGYSFDYSTRVLVNGSEVLEIGKVGASAAESEPRIDYMLIPIYTGEDGTVEVVCQYANFVHREGGGLTQMHLSTAENIDRMRRSQYLYSLVLGGSLCLFGMYFLLFAVFQGESKYVFLAVICALLGLRDQNFYVLHLLPASYNWAVAYRFLVLMITLQPCFLLLLLQSLYEKLAKPIVVRCYAALYAVLAAAHFILPTQDIAPLSKIGYYLSIPFFLYLVVQLIRRFWRTRRFEWDDVLVLLGYLLLFGSNVYEAVFGRIVTTITRHGAAPPYLLVFVFLIAGAISLKINRREQELSESRRQREVLTQLNRLKSEFLHQMAHELKTPLTVMSGYAQLTDWQLGTGAVSADAHEHMQTISSEVQRLSALVSRLIDLANGGSPDIEMGVADAAQLLSGAADVCRPMLEKKHNRLESDSGDGIALWGNPEMLLQVLINLTVNANRYTENGVIAYRIADEGERVCLRVSDTGSGIAPDLLPHIFEKGCSGDGGSGIGLTICADAMRIHHGSLEVEHTDADGTVFRLELPKKPLKTQGENDCGR
;
A
#
# COMPACT_ATOMS: atom_id res chain seq x y z
N MET A 1 -14.79 1.65 8.64
CA MET A 1 -13.52 0.96 8.45
C MET A 1 -12.28 1.84 8.70
N LYS A 2 -12.23 3.11 8.27
CA LYS A 2 -11.10 4.05 8.46
C LYS A 2 -10.67 4.22 9.92
N ASN A 3 -11.63 4.33 10.87
CA ASN A 3 -11.34 4.51 12.30
C ASN A 3 -10.76 3.26 13.01
N LYS A 4 -11.10 2.04 12.58
CA LYS A 4 -10.48 0.82 13.12
C LYS A 4 -9.01 0.70 12.68
N ARG A 5 -8.70 1.06 11.43
CA ARG A 5 -7.32 1.03 10.90
C ARG A 5 -6.41 2.05 11.59
N MET A 6 -6.87 3.29 11.80
CA MET A 6 -6.11 4.29 12.55
C MET A 6 -5.82 3.82 13.98
N ARG A 7 -6.75 3.15 14.64
CA ARG A 7 -6.52 2.55 15.97
C ARG A 7 -5.42 1.48 15.96
N TYR A 8 -5.40 0.57 14.98
CA TYR A 8 -4.34 -0.44 14.89
C TYR A 8 -2.97 0.19 14.62
N ILE A 9 -2.87 1.15 13.71
CA ILE A 9 -1.63 1.88 13.43
C ILE A 9 -1.16 2.62 14.69
N SER A 10 -2.05 3.30 15.41
CA SER A 10 -1.73 4.00 16.66
C SER A 10 -1.28 3.05 17.77
N ILE A 11 -1.92 1.89 17.91
CA ILE A 11 -1.54 0.86 18.89
C ILE A 11 -0.16 0.28 18.54
N THR A 12 0.09 -0.05 17.27
CA THR A 12 1.39 -0.57 16.83
C THR A 12 2.49 0.46 17.02
N ALA A 13 2.24 1.73 16.69
CA ALA A 13 3.18 2.83 16.92
C ALA A 13 3.45 3.08 18.41
N ALA A 14 2.42 2.98 19.26
CA ALA A 14 2.56 3.10 20.70
C ALA A 14 3.37 1.95 21.32
N ILE A 15 3.12 0.71 20.89
CA ILE A 15 3.91 -0.46 21.30
C ILE A 15 5.37 -0.31 20.88
N LEU A 16 5.62 0.14 19.64
CA LEU A 16 6.95 0.41 19.14
C LEU A 16 7.66 1.49 19.96
N LEU A 17 6.95 2.60 20.24
CA LEU A 17 7.49 3.70 21.04
C LEU A 17 7.84 3.23 22.46
N VAL A 18 6.97 2.47 23.10
CA VAL A 18 7.22 1.88 24.42
C VAL A 18 8.42 0.94 24.38
N PHE A 19 8.52 0.10 23.35
CA PHE A 19 9.63 -0.81 23.20
C PHE A 19 10.96 -0.07 22.97
N VAL A 20 10.98 0.97 22.12
CA VAL A 20 12.16 1.82 21.89
C VAL A 20 12.55 2.57 23.17
N LEU A 21 11.57 3.11 23.91
CA LEU A 21 11.80 3.76 25.19
C LEU A 21 12.37 2.79 26.23
N LEU A 22 11.84 1.56 26.32
CA LEU A 22 12.40 0.53 27.18
C LEU A 22 13.85 0.19 26.78
N MET A 23 14.13 0.03 25.47
CA MET A 23 15.48 -0.21 24.98
C MET A 23 16.43 0.95 25.29
N LEU A 24 15.98 2.19 25.14
CA LEU A 24 16.77 3.37 25.52
C LEU A 24 17.02 3.43 27.03
N LEU A 25 16.02 3.09 27.85
CA LEU A 25 16.16 3.02 29.29
C LEU A 25 17.15 1.92 29.73
N PHE A 26 17.13 0.77 29.05
CA PHE A 26 18.10 -0.29 29.30
C PHE A 26 19.49 0.07 28.77
N SER A 27 19.58 0.74 27.62
CA SER A 27 20.85 1.24 27.07
C SER A 27 21.50 2.29 27.97
N ASN A 28 20.70 3.19 28.54
CA ASN A 28 21.20 4.24 29.43
C ASN A 28 21.61 3.73 30.84
N ARG A 29 21.16 2.52 31.22
CA ARG A 29 21.59 1.85 32.46
C ARG A 29 22.91 1.09 32.33
N SER A 30 23.45 0.92 31.11
CA SER A 30 24.77 0.32 30.91
C SER A 30 25.95 1.25 31.23
N GLY A 31 25.70 2.29 32.00
CA GLY A 31 26.70 3.05 32.79
C GLY A 31 27.26 4.26 32.07
N ASP A 32 27.08 5.42 32.68
CA ASP A 32 28.08 6.50 32.55
C ASP A 32 29.38 5.97 33.16
N PHE A 33 30.26 5.45 32.31
CA PHE A 33 31.61 5.09 32.75
C PHE A 33 32.43 6.37 32.87
N SER A 34 33.00 6.61 34.03
CA SER A 34 34.03 7.63 34.16
C SER A 34 35.30 7.09 33.55
N ALA A 35 35.82 7.76 32.53
CA ALA A 35 37.08 7.36 31.94
C ALA A 35 38.24 7.70 32.89
N MET A 36 39.19 6.79 33.02
CA MET A 36 40.49 7.01 33.66
C MET A 36 41.57 6.83 32.62
N GLU A 37 42.51 7.78 32.53
CA GLU A 37 43.56 7.76 31.53
C GLU A 37 44.87 7.26 32.14
N ALA A 38 45.37 6.16 31.60
CA ALA A 38 46.72 5.67 31.94
C ALA A 38 47.77 6.45 31.13
N GLN A 39 48.82 6.87 31.77
CA GLN A 39 49.93 7.59 31.14
C GLN A 39 51.23 6.83 31.33
N ASN A 40 51.89 6.50 30.22
CA ASN A 40 53.17 5.76 30.23
C ASN A 40 53.12 4.47 31.07
N GLY A 41 52.04 3.75 31.04
CA GLY A 41 51.86 2.51 31.80
C GLY A 41 51.53 2.69 33.28
N VAL A 42 51.15 3.89 33.72
CA VAL A 42 50.73 4.18 35.11
C VAL A 42 49.29 4.72 35.11
N LEU A 43 48.44 4.15 35.97
CA LEU A 43 47.08 4.58 36.22
C LEU A 43 46.96 5.11 37.66
N ASP A 44 46.61 6.37 37.83
CA ASP A 44 46.28 6.92 39.15
C ASP A 44 44.76 6.82 39.40
N ALA A 45 44.40 5.93 40.27
CA ALA A 45 43.03 5.67 40.71
C ALA A 45 42.83 5.96 42.22
N THR A 46 43.74 6.74 42.85
CA THR A 46 43.72 7.02 44.30
C THR A 46 42.47 7.81 44.71
N SER A 47 41.93 8.63 43.81
CA SER A 47 40.73 9.45 44.03
C SER A 47 39.41 8.77 43.64
N ALA A 48 39.48 7.55 43.11
CA ALA A 48 38.30 6.87 42.55
C ALA A 48 37.37 6.29 43.63
N ASP A 49 36.08 6.46 43.47
CA ASP A 49 35.07 5.77 44.28
C ASP A 49 34.55 4.53 43.55
N PHE A 50 35.16 3.40 43.83
CA PHE A 50 34.76 2.08 43.27
C PHE A 50 33.50 1.48 43.90
N SER A 51 32.96 2.07 44.96
CA SER A 51 31.76 1.54 45.62
C SER A 51 30.52 1.73 44.76
N SER A 52 30.46 2.81 43.99
CA SER A 52 29.29 3.22 43.20
C SER A 52 29.53 3.23 41.70
N ALA A 53 30.77 3.36 41.24
CA ALA A 53 31.12 3.57 39.83
C ALA A 53 31.98 2.46 39.23
N VAL A 54 31.88 2.29 37.93
CA VAL A 54 32.79 1.51 37.08
C VAL A 54 33.56 2.49 36.23
N TYR A 55 34.87 2.31 36.19
CA TYR A 55 35.77 3.17 35.43
C TYR A 55 36.31 2.45 34.22
N GLU A 56 36.24 3.08 33.05
CA GLU A 56 36.89 2.61 31.83
C GLU A 56 38.34 3.07 31.83
N ILE A 57 39.27 2.18 31.59
CA ILE A 57 40.72 2.49 31.50
C ILE A 57 41.03 2.81 30.05
N ASP A 58 41.30 4.09 29.80
CA ASP A 58 41.82 4.60 28.53
C ASP A 58 43.31 4.91 28.67
N GLY A 59 43.98 5.29 27.58
CA GLY A 59 45.34 5.76 27.58
C GLY A 59 46.39 4.69 27.27
N GLU A 60 47.65 5.01 27.64
CA GLU A 60 48.81 4.24 27.17
C GLU A 60 49.31 3.28 28.24
N TRP A 61 49.20 1.99 27.96
CA TRP A 61 49.90 0.94 28.67
C TRP A 61 51.32 0.84 28.13
N ALA A 62 52.30 0.54 28.97
CA ALA A 62 53.67 0.28 28.52
C ALA A 62 53.67 -1.05 27.72
N PHE A 63 54.08 -0.98 26.45
CA PHE A 63 54.06 -2.12 25.55
C PHE A 63 55.48 -2.65 25.30
N TYR A 64 55.68 -3.95 25.39
CA TYR A 64 56.95 -4.65 25.17
C TYR A 64 56.78 -5.64 24.02
N PRO A 65 57.23 -5.28 22.78
CA PRO A 65 57.10 -6.09 21.60
C PRO A 65 57.97 -7.35 21.71
N GLU A 66 57.38 -8.49 21.27
CA GLU A 66 58.06 -9.81 21.20
C GLU A 66 58.66 -10.29 22.53
N VAL A 67 58.17 -9.81 23.67
CA VAL A 67 58.57 -10.20 25.02
C VAL A 67 57.35 -10.80 25.75
N LEU A 68 57.46 -12.07 26.18
CA LEU A 68 56.51 -12.73 27.07
C LEU A 68 57.20 -12.90 28.45
N GLY A 69 57.30 -11.80 29.18
CA GLY A 69 58.03 -11.76 30.46
C GLY A 69 57.16 -11.39 31.66
N SER A 70 57.64 -11.68 32.86
CA SER A 70 57.09 -11.16 34.12
C SER A 70 57.48 -9.71 34.35
N GLY A 71 56.87 -9.02 35.35
CA GLY A 71 57.18 -7.65 35.66
C GLY A 71 58.66 -7.36 35.90
N ALA A 72 59.41 -8.27 36.51
CA ALA A 72 60.84 -8.18 36.74
C ALA A 72 61.65 -8.22 35.43
N GLU A 73 61.24 -9.03 34.45
CA GLU A 73 61.89 -9.11 33.13
C GLU A 73 61.54 -7.89 32.27
N LEU A 74 60.30 -7.43 32.34
CA LEU A 74 59.84 -6.20 31.62
C LEU A 74 60.49 -4.91 32.17
N SER A 75 60.90 -4.90 33.43
CA SER A 75 61.59 -3.72 34.02
C SER A 75 62.97 -3.47 33.42
N THR A 76 63.56 -4.48 32.78
CA THR A 76 64.84 -4.37 32.08
C THR A 76 64.69 -4.17 30.56
N ALA A 77 63.52 -4.37 30.02
CA ALA A 77 63.21 -4.19 28.61
C ALA A 77 62.77 -2.74 28.31
N GLN A 78 63.01 -2.24 27.09
CA GLN A 78 62.50 -0.93 26.67
C GLN A 78 61.11 -1.05 26.10
N PRO A 79 60.18 -0.19 26.56
CA PRO A 79 58.85 -0.09 25.92
C PRO A 79 58.99 0.34 24.46
N GLY A 80 58.19 -0.23 23.58
CA GLY A 80 58.14 0.11 22.17
C GLY A 80 56.77 0.61 21.74
N GLU A 81 56.72 1.12 20.53
CA GLU A 81 55.42 1.48 19.93
C GLU A 81 54.69 0.23 19.46
N ARG A 82 53.39 0.22 19.64
CA ARG A 82 52.52 -0.82 19.13
C ARG A 82 52.45 -0.76 17.59
N ASN A 83 52.73 -1.88 16.94
CA ASN A 83 52.50 -2.07 15.52
C ASN A 83 51.62 -3.29 15.31
N GLU A 84 50.60 -3.20 14.44
CA GLU A 84 49.67 -4.29 14.11
C GLU A 84 50.37 -5.56 13.53
N SER A 85 51.60 -5.40 13.05
CA SER A 85 52.42 -6.51 12.54
C SER A 85 53.09 -7.34 13.61
N ILE A 86 53.10 -6.91 14.89
CA ILE A 86 53.76 -7.61 15.99
C ILE A 86 52.82 -8.73 16.50
N PRO A 87 53.21 -10.02 16.36
CA PRO A 87 52.27 -11.10 16.63
C PRO A 87 52.14 -11.44 18.12
N TYR A 88 53.05 -11.05 18.98
CA TYR A 88 52.99 -11.25 20.42
C TYR A 88 53.72 -10.18 21.20
N GLY A 89 53.42 -10.04 22.49
CA GLY A 89 54.07 -9.10 23.38
C GLY A 89 53.38 -8.97 24.73
N SER A 90 53.88 -8.05 25.55
CA SER A 90 53.33 -7.82 26.88
C SER A 90 52.95 -6.35 27.05
N TYR A 91 51.75 -6.13 27.61
CA TYR A 91 51.32 -4.81 28.11
C TYR A 91 51.47 -4.78 29.61
N ARG A 92 52.01 -3.71 30.13
CA ARG A 92 52.22 -3.50 31.57
C ARG A 92 51.47 -2.26 32.02
N LEU A 93 50.71 -2.39 33.11
CA LEU A 93 50.05 -1.29 33.80
C LEU A 93 50.34 -1.35 35.29
N GLN A 94 50.81 -0.23 35.83
CA GLN A 94 50.94 -0.02 37.26
C GLN A 94 49.75 0.81 37.76
N ILE A 95 48.94 0.23 38.64
CA ILE A 95 47.72 0.86 39.17
C ILE A 95 48.04 1.37 40.58
N HIS A 96 47.81 2.66 40.80
CA HIS A 96 47.85 3.30 42.10
C HIS A 96 46.40 3.55 42.58
N ALA A 97 46.00 2.90 43.66
CA ALA A 97 44.67 3.06 44.25
C ALA A 97 44.78 3.17 45.78
N GLN A 98 43.65 3.28 46.46
CA GLN A 98 43.66 3.27 47.94
C GLN A 98 44.19 1.92 48.45
N PRO A 99 44.95 1.90 49.54
CA PRO A 99 45.46 0.65 50.14
C PRO A 99 44.36 -0.30 50.59
N LYS A 100 44.66 -1.61 50.56
CA LYS A 100 43.82 -2.68 51.06
C LYS A 100 42.45 -2.82 50.39
N GLN A 101 42.35 -2.43 49.11
CA GLN A 101 41.13 -2.62 48.32
C GLN A 101 41.19 -3.90 47.51
N TYR A 102 39.99 -4.57 47.43
CA TYR A 102 39.73 -5.66 46.49
C TYR A 102 39.01 -5.09 45.27
N LEU A 103 39.67 -5.06 44.15
CA LEU A 103 39.19 -4.56 42.87
C LEU A 103 39.15 -5.72 41.84
N THR A 104 38.47 -5.49 40.76
CA THR A 104 38.42 -6.40 39.62
C THR A 104 38.64 -5.59 38.35
N LEU A 105 39.56 -6.01 37.54
CA LEU A 105 39.75 -5.52 36.19
C LEU A 105 39.01 -6.46 35.24
N GLY A 106 38.03 -5.93 34.50
CA GLY A 106 37.17 -6.67 33.56
C GLY A 106 37.37 -6.20 32.14
N GLY A 107 37.38 -7.14 31.19
CA GLY A 107 37.46 -6.83 29.77
C GLY A 107 37.30 -8.10 28.91
N TYR A 108 37.19 -7.92 27.59
CA TYR A 108 37.13 -9.04 26.68
C TYR A 108 38.51 -9.35 26.08
N SER A 109 38.86 -10.64 25.95
CA SER A 109 39.90 -11.10 25.06
C SER A 109 39.29 -11.37 23.70
N PHE A 110 39.64 -10.60 22.67
CA PHE A 110 39.08 -10.77 21.33
C PHE A 110 40.12 -11.38 20.38
N ASP A 111 39.78 -12.52 19.81
CA ASP A 111 40.46 -13.14 18.65
C ASP A 111 41.96 -13.43 18.84
N TYR A 112 42.47 -13.40 20.10
CA TYR A 112 43.84 -13.71 20.45
C TYR A 112 43.94 -14.45 21.80
N SER A 113 45.07 -15.04 22.09
CA SER A 113 45.31 -15.62 23.39
C SER A 113 45.87 -14.57 24.36
N THR A 114 45.44 -14.62 25.61
CA THR A 114 45.84 -13.69 26.65
C THR A 114 46.21 -14.39 27.93
N ARG A 115 47.36 -14.05 28.52
CA ARG A 115 47.77 -14.48 29.88
C ARG A 115 47.95 -13.24 30.72
N VAL A 116 47.40 -13.25 31.92
CA VAL A 116 47.46 -12.08 32.82
C VAL A 116 48.20 -12.48 34.10
N LEU A 117 49.17 -11.64 34.41
CA LEU A 117 49.91 -11.74 35.67
C LEU A 117 49.59 -10.50 36.53
N VAL A 118 49.37 -10.73 37.82
CA VAL A 118 49.20 -9.67 38.84
C VAL A 118 50.36 -9.81 39.85
N ASN A 119 51.12 -8.75 40.01
CA ASN A 119 52.32 -8.76 40.84
C ASN A 119 53.26 -9.96 40.54
N GLY A 120 53.42 -10.28 39.26
CA GLY A 120 54.29 -11.37 38.79
C GLY A 120 53.68 -12.80 38.87
N SER A 121 52.51 -12.95 39.48
CA SER A 121 51.82 -14.25 39.58
C SER A 121 50.77 -14.40 38.50
N GLU A 122 50.71 -15.52 37.78
CA GLU A 122 49.68 -15.79 36.80
C GLU A 122 48.32 -15.94 37.48
N VAL A 123 47.34 -15.14 37.03
CA VAL A 123 45.97 -15.15 37.57
C VAL A 123 44.98 -15.71 36.58
N LEU A 124 45.21 -15.52 35.28
CA LEU A 124 44.28 -15.92 34.23
C LEU A 124 45.00 -16.22 32.93
N GLU A 125 44.64 -17.31 32.25
CA GLU A 125 45.00 -17.56 30.85
C GLU A 125 43.76 -17.92 30.04
N ILE A 126 43.57 -17.17 28.93
CA ILE A 126 42.50 -17.37 27.96
C ILE A 126 43.11 -17.81 26.64
N GLY A 127 42.78 -19.00 26.21
CA GLY A 127 43.50 -19.69 25.13
C GLY A 127 44.87 -20.17 25.61
N LYS A 128 45.87 -20.14 24.75
CA LYS A 128 47.25 -20.47 25.10
C LYS A 128 48.20 -19.44 24.50
N VAL A 129 48.98 -18.77 25.32
CA VAL A 129 49.91 -17.76 24.85
C VAL A 129 51.26 -18.44 24.53
N GLY A 130 51.75 -18.17 23.32
CA GLY A 130 53.02 -18.71 22.83
C GLY A 130 53.76 -17.72 21.95
N ALA A 131 55.05 -17.89 21.77
CA ALA A 131 55.92 -17.08 20.91
C ALA A 131 55.84 -17.50 19.42
N SER A 132 55.09 -18.55 19.11
CA SER A 132 54.89 -19.04 17.75
C SER A 132 53.44 -19.44 17.49
N ALA A 133 53.05 -19.48 16.21
CA ALA A 133 51.71 -19.91 15.80
C ALA A 133 51.36 -21.36 16.21
N ALA A 134 52.37 -22.20 16.36
CA ALA A 134 52.22 -23.61 16.79
C ALA A 134 51.95 -23.76 18.29
N GLU A 135 52.38 -22.76 19.08
CA GLU A 135 52.23 -22.76 20.54
C GLU A 135 51.00 -21.96 20.99
N SER A 136 50.48 -21.08 20.13
CA SER A 136 49.39 -20.17 20.46
C SER A 136 48.02 -20.73 20.03
N GLU A 137 47.05 -20.66 20.94
CA GLU A 137 45.64 -21.05 20.67
C GLU A 137 44.74 -19.86 21.01
N PRO A 138 44.15 -19.17 20.02
CA PRO A 138 43.28 -18.04 20.26
C PRO A 138 41.95 -18.48 20.88
N ARG A 139 41.38 -17.63 21.75
CA ARG A 139 40.09 -17.84 22.35
C ARG A 139 39.44 -16.54 22.71
N ILE A 140 38.10 -16.46 22.55
CA ILE A 140 37.32 -15.33 23.02
C ILE A 140 36.73 -15.64 24.38
N ASP A 141 37.02 -14.80 25.38
CA ASP A 141 36.39 -14.93 26.70
C ASP A 141 36.41 -13.56 27.42
N TYR A 142 35.58 -13.45 28.46
CA TYR A 142 35.56 -12.27 29.32
C TYR A 142 36.57 -12.45 30.46
N MET A 143 37.53 -11.57 30.55
CA MET A 143 38.55 -11.54 31.62
C MET A 143 37.96 -10.97 32.90
N LEU A 144 38.09 -11.66 34.01
CA LEU A 144 37.85 -11.19 35.35
C LEU A 144 39.11 -11.35 36.13
N ILE A 145 39.87 -10.27 36.33
CA ILE A 145 41.17 -10.24 36.93
C ILE A 145 41.06 -9.67 38.34
N PRO A 146 41.13 -10.49 39.40
CA PRO A 146 41.08 -10.01 40.75
C PRO A 146 42.39 -9.27 41.10
N ILE A 147 42.24 -8.11 41.72
CA ILE A 147 43.34 -7.22 42.11
C ILE A 147 43.24 -6.89 43.60
N TYR A 148 44.35 -7.01 44.32
CA TYR A 148 44.46 -6.54 45.69
C TYR A 148 45.55 -5.51 45.80
N THR A 149 45.24 -4.28 46.29
CA THR A 149 46.15 -3.12 46.27
C THR A 149 47.17 -3.10 47.40
N GLY A 150 47.25 -4.14 48.23
CA GLY A 150 48.30 -4.22 49.28
C GLY A 150 48.30 -3.07 50.31
N GLU A 151 49.36 -3.00 51.09
CA GLU A 151 49.56 -1.93 52.09
C GLU A 151 50.00 -0.62 51.45
N ASP A 152 50.68 -0.66 50.30
CA ASP A 152 51.21 0.50 49.57
C ASP A 152 50.24 1.06 48.54
N GLY A 153 49.10 0.42 48.31
CA GLY A 153 48.11 0.85 47.34
C GLY A 153 48.55 0.64 45.89
N THR A 154 49.59 -0.13 45.61
CA THR A 154 50.09 -0.33 44.25
C THR A 154 49.90 -1.76 43.77
N VAL A 155 49.54 -1.92 42.48
CA VAL A 155 49.44 -3.22 41.82
C VAL A 155 49.98 -3.16 40.41
N GLU A 156 50.80 -4.13 40.08
CA GLU A 156 51.28 -4.34 38.72
C GLU A 156 50.42 -5.37 38.00
N VAL A 157 49.90 -5.03 36.81
CA VAL A 157 49.19 -5.92 35.92
C VAL A 157 49.98 -6.06 34.62
N VAL A 158 50.30 -7.26 34.25
CA VAL A 158 50.93 -7.61 32.96
C VAL A 158 49.99 -8.47 32.14
N CYS A 159 49.62 -7.99 30.97
CA CYS A 159 48.79 -8.73 30.01
C CYS A 159 49.68 -9.16 28.83
N GLN A 160 50.04 -10.43 28.80
CA GLN A 160 50.72 -11.04 27.65
C GLN A 160 49.69 -11.41 26.61
N TYR A 161 49.96 -11.16 25.33
CA TYR A 161 49.09 -11.58 24.23
C TYR A 161 49.90 -12.27 23.13
N ALA A 162 49.20 -13.17 22.40
CA ALA A 162 49.74 -13.75 21.17
C ALA A 162 48.62 -13.86 20.11
N ASN A 163 48.88 -13.27 18.92
CA ASN A 163 47.95 -13.21 17.81
C ASN A 163 48.67 -13.55 16.49
N PHE A 164 48.64 -14.81 16.12
CA PHE A 164 49.16 -15.31 14.85
C PHE A 164 48.07 -15.58 13.83
N VAL A 165 46.79 -15.34 14.17
CA VAL A 165 45.64 -15.75 13.39
C VAL A 165 44.83 -14.59 12.81
N HIS A 166 45.04 -13.40 13.35
CA HIS A 166 44.29 -12.22 12.97
C HIS A 166 45.20 -11.03 12.68
N ARG A 167 45.07 -10.41 11.48
CA ARG A 167 45.96 -9.29 11.11
C ARG A 167 45.68 -7.98 11.86
N GLU A 168 44.47 -7.78 12.37
CA GLU A 168 44.02 -6.54 13.01
C GLU A 168 43.88 -6.67 14.53
N GLY A 169 44.43 -7.69 15.13
CA GLY A 169 44.31 -7.94 16.56
C GLY A 169 45.62 -7.76 17.33
N GLY A 170 45.52 -7.67 18.64
CA GLY A 170 46.70 -7.57 19.53
C GLY A 170 46.77 -6.30 20.37
N GLY A 171 45.67 -5.52 20.44
CA GLY A 171 45.54 -4.44 21.40
C GLY A 171 44.72 -4.87 22.60
N LEU A 172 45.04 -4.33 23.78
CA LEU A 172 44.14 -4.42 24.90
C LEU A 172 42.81 -3.83 24.49
N THR A 173 41.76 -4.61 24.66
CA THR A 173 40.41 -4.07 24.55
C THR A 173 40.11 -3.23 25.77
N GLN A 174 39.02 -2.48 25.73
CA GLN A 174 38.59 -1.65 26.84
C GLN A 174 38.49 -2.47 28.13
N MET A 175 39.27 -2.06 29.08
CA MET A 175 39.29 -2.64 30.41
C MET A 175 38.51 -1.74 31.36
N HIS A 176 37.77 -2.37 32.25
CA HIS A 176 36.97 -1.69 33.27
C HIS A 176 37.49 -2.05 34.64
N LEU A 177 37.66 -1.05 35.50
CA LEU A 177 38.11 -1.23 36.87
C LEU A 177 37.01 -0.83 37.85
N SER A 178 36.64 -1.75 38.73
CA SER A 178 35.69 -1.50 39.83
C SER A 178 35.72 -2.65 40.85
N THR A 179 34.77 -2.68 41.76
CA THR A 179 34.52 -3.86 42.60
C THR A 179 34.01 -5.04 41.76
N ALA A 180 34.23 -6.27 42.22
CA ALA A 180 33.75 -7.48 41.53
C ALA A 180 32.22 -7.46 41.32
N GLU A 181 31.49 -6.94 42.30
CA GLU A 181 30.01 -6.83 42.20
C GLU A 181 29.58 -5.86 41.09
N ASN A 182 30.22 -4.70 40.99
CA ASN A 182 29.87 -3.72 39.96
C ASN A 182 30.24 -4.21 38.56
N ILE A 183 31.40 -4.84 38.38
CA ILE A 183 31.82 -5.45 37.11
C ILE A 183 30.84 -6.57 36.71
N ASP A 184 30.44 -7.43 37.66
CA ASP A 184 29.49 -8.52 37.36
C ASP A 184 28.08 -7.96 37.06
N ARG A 185 27.64 -6.94 37.77
CA ARG A 185 26.36 -6.23 37.48
C ARG A 185 26.37 -5.61 36.09
N MET A 186 27.44 -4.93 35.71
CA MET A 186 27.65 -4.37 34.39
C MET A 186 27.57 -5.48 33.31
N ARG A 187 28.37 -6.52 33.48
CA ARG A 187 28.40 -7.67 32.56
C ARG A 187 27.03 -8.33 32.39
N ARG A 188 26.31 -8.59 33.49
CA ARG A 188 24.95 -9.14 33.44
C ARG A 188 23.97 -8.23 32.70
N SER A 189 24.05 -6.92 32.93
CA SER A 189 23.22 -5.94 32.24
C SER A 189 23.45 -5.96 30.72
N GLN A 190 24.72 -5.95 30.31
CA GLN A 190 25.11 -6.05 28.89
C GLN A 190 24.63 -7.36 28.27
N TYR A 191 24.79 -8.47 29.01
CA TYR A 191 24.37 -9.80 28.59
C TYR A 191 22.85 -9.88 28.37
N LEU A 192 22.06 -9.43 29.36
CA LEU A 192 20.60 -9.40 29.28
C LEU A 192 20.10 -8.52 28.14
N TYR A 193 20.70 -7.35 27.97
CA TYR A 193 20.38 -6.46 26.87
C TYR A 193 20.59 -7.12 25.50
N SER A 194 21.75 -7.71 25.28
CA SER A 194 22.08 -8.40 24.03
C SER A 194 21.18 -9.62 23.79
N LEU A 195 20.89 -10.39 24.84
CA LEU A 195 20.00 -11.55 24.76
C LEU A 195 18.57 -11.15 24.35
N VAL A 196 18.04 -10.08 24.94
CA VAL A 196 16.70 -9.56 24.61
C VAL A 196 16.67 -9.03 23.19
N LEU A 197 17.66 -8.25 22.79
CA LEU A 197 17.72 -7.65 21.46
C LEU A 197 17.94 -8.71 20.37
N GLY A 198 18.98 -9.53 20.50
CA GLY A 198 19.29 -10.56 19.52
C GLY A 198 18.26 -11.67 19.48
N GLY A 199 17.74 -12.08 20.64
CA GLY A 199 16.63 -13.04 20.74
C GLY A 199 15.37 -12.51 20.07
N SER A 200 15.03 -11.21 20.25
CA SER A 200 13.91 -10.57 19.57
C SER A 200 14.10 -10.57 18.05
N LEU A 201 15.31 -10.25 17.56
CA LEU A 201 15.62 -10.30 16.13
C LEU A 201 15.48 -11.72 15.57
N CYS A 202 15.97 -12.74 16.27
CA CYS A 202 15.81 -14.14 15.86
C CYS A 202 14.33 -14.56 15.81
N LEU A 203 13.53 -14.16 16.81
CA LEU A 203 12.08 -14.42 16.81
C LEU A 203 11.37 -13.73 15.65
N PHE A 204 11.71 -12.47 15.33
CA PHE A 204 11.21 -11.79 14.13
C PHE A 204 11.64 -12.52 12.86
N GLY A 205 12.89 -12.99 12.79
CA GLY A 205 13.38 -13.80 11.67
C GLY A 205 12.54 -15.04 11.46
N MET A 206 12.25 -15.79 12.51
CA MET A 206 11.39 -16.97 12.46
C MET A 206 9.96 -16.62 12.05
N TYR A 207 9.39 -15.55 12.60
CA TYR A 207 8.07 -15.05 12.21
C TYR A 207 8.00 -14.74 10.71
N PHE A 208 8.97 -13.99 10.17
CA PHE A 208 8.99 -13.64 8.75
C PHE A 208 9.26 -14.85 7.86
N LEU A 209 10.02 -15.85 8.34
CA LEU A 209 10.22 -17.10 7.61
C LEU A 209 8.92 -17.88 7.49
N LEU A 210 8.16 -18.01 8.58
CA LEU A 210 6.82 -18.62 8.54
C LEU A 210 5.90 -17.86 7.59
N PHE A 211 5.93 -16.52 7.65
CA PHE A 211 5.12 -15.69 6.76
C PHE A 211 5.51 -15.85 5.29
N ALA A 212 6.80 -16.05 5.00
CA ALA A 212 7.29 -16.34 3.66
C ALA A 212 6.73 -17.65 3.10
N VAL A 213 6.62 -18.70 3.94
CA VAL A 213 6.03 -20.00 3.54
C VAL A 213 4.55 -19.83 3.16
N PHE A 214 3.78 -19.04 3.93
CA PHE A 214 2.36 -18.83 3.65
C PHE A 214 2.10 -17.89 2.46
N GLN A 215 2.92 -16.87 2.26
CA GLN A 215 2.71 -15.86 1.23
C GLN A 215 3.46 -16.15 -0.08
N GLY A 216 4.50 -17.00 -0.03
CA GLY A 216 5.32 -17.34 -1.21
C GLY A 216 6.16 -16.18 -1.77
N GLU A 217 6.32 -15.08 -1.01
CA GLU A 217 7.02 -13.89 -1.50
C GLU A 217 8.45 -13.77 -0.93
N SER A 218 9.43 -13.56 -1.80
CA SER A 218 10.87 -13.51 -1.46
C SER A 218 11.26 -12.39 -0.48
N LYS A 219 10.51 -11.28 -0.44
CA LYS A 219 10.79 -10.17 0.50
C LYS A 219 10.79 -10.61 1.97
N TYR A 220 9.90 -11.54 2.33
CA TYR A 220 9.86 -12.08 3.70
C TYR A 220 11.05 -12.98 4.00
N VAL A 221 11.51 -13.77 3.01
CA VAL A 221 12.71 -14.58 3.14
C VAL A 221 13.93 -13.71 3.40
N PHE A 222 14.10 -12.65 2.59
CA PHE A 222 15.24 -11.74 2.77
C PHE A 222 15.20 -11.01 4.11
N LEU A 223 14.01 -10.57 4.56
CA LEU A 223 13.88 -9.93 5.87
C LEU A 223 14.14 -10.93 7.01
N ALA A 224 13.68 -12.16 6.88
CA ALA A 224 13.96 -13.22 7.84
C ALA A 224 15.47 -13.51 7.97
N VAL A 225 16.16 -13.61 6.82
CA VAL A 225 17.61 -13.82 6.79
C VAL A 225 18.36 -12.65 7.43
N ILE A 226 17.97 -11.40 7.12
CA ILE A 226 18.58 -10.20 7.72
C ILE A 226 18.39 -10.23 9.25
N CYS A 227 17.18 -10.49 9.73
CA CYS A 227 16.91 -10.60 11.17
C CYS A 227 17.77 -11.68 11.84
N ALA A 228 17.89 -12.85 11.19
CA ALA A 228 18.73 -13.94 11.69
C ALA A 228 20.23 -13.57 11.70
N LEU A 229 20.73 -12.97 10.61
CA LEU A 229 22.13 -12.53 10.53
C LEU A 229 22.46 -11.50 11.60
N LEU A 230 21.58 -10.50 11.82
CA LEU A 230 21.75 -9.48 12.83
C LEU A 230 21.64 -10.06 14.25
N GLY A 231 20.63 -10.89 14.50
CA GLY A 231 20.40 -11.48 15.81
C GLY A 231 21.52 -12.43 16.21
N LEU A 232 21.96 -13.32 15.30
CA LEU A 232 23.05 -14.27 15.56
C LEU A 232 24.40 -13.57 15.69
N ARG A 233 24.66 -12.52 14.91
CA ARG A 233 25.89 -11.75 15.03
C ARG A 233 26.10 -11.23 16.44
N ASP A 234 25.06 -10.62 17.01
CA ASP A 234 25.14 -10.04 18.35
C ASP A 234 25.20 -11.10 19.46
N GLN A 235 24.53 -12.25 19.25
CA GLN A 235 24.57 -13.35 20.20
C GLN A 235 25.90 -14.11 20.19
N ASN A 236 26.68 -14.00 19.12
CA ASN A 236 27.86 -14.83 18.94
C ASN A 236 28.88 -14.65 20.08
N PHE A 237 29.07 -13.43 20.59
CA PHE A 237 29.92 -13.18 21.74
C PHE A 237 29.44 -13.86 23.02
N TYR A 238 28.13 -13.98 23.21
CA TYR A 238 27.56 -14.54 24.43
C TYR A 238 27.32 -16.05 24.34
N VAL A 239 27.02 -16.54 23.14
CA VAL A 239 26.82 -17.98 22.87
C VAL A 239 28.16 -18.74 22.85
N LEU A 240 29.25 -18.10 22.40
CA LEU A 240 30.57 -18.73 22.38
C LEU A 240 31.06 -19.11 23.78
N HIS A 241 30.66 -18.40 24.83
CA HIS A 241 30.96 -18.77 26.22
C HIS A 241 30.24 -20.03 26.71
N LEU A 242 29.10 -20.37 26.07
CA LEU A 242 28.34 -21.58 26.40
C LEU A 242 28.86 -22.80 25.68
N LEU A 243 29.75 -22.64 24.70
CA LEU A 243 30.35 -23.76 23.97
C LEU A 243 31.42 -24.44 24.83
N PRO A 244 31.60 -25.75 24.67
CA PRO A 244 32.67 -26.50 25.36
C PRO A 244 34.03 -25.85 25.06
N ALA A 245 34.96 -25.96 25.99
CA ALA A 245 36.33 -25.45 25.81
C ALA A 245 37.03 -26.01 24.56
N SER A 246 36.54 -27.13 24.03
CA SER A 246 37.03 -27.83 22.82
C SER A 246 36.46 -27.30 21.50
N TYR A 247 35.62 -26.21 21.50
CA TYR A 247 35.08 -25.71 20.24
C TYR A 247 36.19 -25.16 19.34
N ASN A 248 36.03 -25.37 18.03
CA ASN A 248 37.01 -24.88 17.06
C ASN A 248 36.76 -23.38 16.82
N TRP A 249 37.60 -22.55 17.41
CA TRP A 249 37.53 -21.07 17.30
C TRP A 249 37.56 -20.62 15.82
N ALA A 250 38.41 -21.20 14.98
CA ALA A 250 38.52 -20.79 13.58
C ALA A 250 37.21 -21.00 12.79
N VAL A 251 36.44 -22.04 13.13
CA VAL A 251 35.14 -22.28 12.54
C VAL A 251 34.11 -21.21 12.98
N ALA A 252 34.06 -20.92 14.29
CA ALA A 252 33.16 -19.94 14.84
C ALA A 252 33.44 -18.53 14.25
N TYR A 253 34.71 -18.16 14.16
CA TYR A 253 35.17 -16.91 13.58
C TYR A 253 34.81 -16.79 12.09
N ARG A 254 34.99 -17.86 11.29
CA ARG A 254 34.57 -17.88 9.88
C ARG A 254 33.08 -17.62 9.72
N PHE A 255 32.24 -18.25 10.54
CA PHE A 255 30.80 -18.00 10.51
C PHE A 255 30.45 -16.57 10.90
N LEU A 256 31.10 -15.99 11.91
CA LEU A 256 30.87 -14.60 12.31
C LEU A 256 31.17 -13.63 11.15
N VAL A 257 32.37 -13.73 10.55
CA VAL A 257 32.78 -12.86 9.45
C VAL A 257 31.91 -13.07 8.21
N LEU A 258 31.49 -14.30 7.94
CA LEU A 258 30.55 -14.61 6.87
C LEU A 258 29.19 -13.93 7.07
N MET A 259 28.64 -13.95 8.29
CA MET A 259 27.37 -13.27 8.60
C MET A 259 27.49 -11.77 8.33
N ILE A 260 28.58 -11.14 8.76
CA ILE A 260 28.86 -9.73 8.51
C ILE A 260 28.98 -9.44 7.01
N THR A 261 29.70 -10.30 6.27
CA THR A 261 29.89 -10.14 4.82
C THR A 261 28.59 -10.26 4.04
N LEU A 262 27.69 -11.19 4.41
CA LEU A 262 26.44 -11.42 3.69
C LEU A 262 25.35 -10.40 3.99
N GLN A 263 25.41 -9.72 5.12
CA GLN A 263 24.40 -8.75 5.54
C GLN A 263 24.08 -7.69 4.47
N PRO A 264 25.06 -6.98 3.85
CA PRO A 264 24.76 -6.00 2.81
C PRO A 264 24.10 -6.60 1.57
N CYS A 265 24.47 -7.85 1.21
CA CYS A 265 23.86 -8.56 0.09
C CYS A 265 22.36 -8.75 0.30
N PHE A 266 21.96 -9.33 1.42
CA PHE A 266 20.55 -9.57 1.72
C PHE A 266 19.76 -8.27 1.89
N LEU A 267 20.38 -7.22 2.44
CA LEU A 267 19.79 -5.90 2.54
C LEU A 267 19.41 -5.34 1.16
N LEU A 268 20.32 -5.43 0.20
CA LEU A 268 20.09 -4.93 -1.16
C LEU A 268 19.11 -5.82 -1.94
N LEU A 269 19.12 -7.14 -1.73
CA LEU A 269 18.11 -8.07 -2.29
C LEU A 269 16.71 -7.79 -1.72
N LEU A 270 16.61 -7.45 -0.44
CA LEU A 270 15.35 -7.02 0.16
C LEU A 270 14.82 -5.75 -0.52
N LEU A 271 15.65 -4.71 -0.71
CA LEU A 271 15.25 -3.51 -1.41
C LEU A 271 14.75 -3.79 -2.83
N GLN A 272 15.46 -4.65 -3.56
CA GLN A 272 15.04 -5.09 -4.89
C GLN A 272 13.70 -5.84 -4.88
N SER A 273 13.43 -6.63 -3.84
CA SER A 273 12.19 -7.39 -3.72
C SER A 273 10.98 -6.54 -3.30
N LEU A 274 11.22 -5.42 -2.61
CA LEU A 274 10.17 -4.45 -2.24
C LEU A 274 9.65 -3.66 -3.44
N TYR A 275 10.48 -3.47 -4.47
CA TYR A 275 10.16 -2.70 -5.67
C TYR A 275 10.34 -3.54 -6.93
N GLU A 276 9.25 -4.01 -7.51
CA GLU A 276 9.28 -4.79 -8.75
C GLU A 276 10.01 -4.04 -9.87
N LYS A 277 10.96 -4.73 -10.52
CA LYS A 277 11.74 -4.19 -11.67
C LYS A 277 12.58 -2.93 -11.31
N LEU A 278 13.00 -2.75 -10.07
CA LEU A 278 13.85 -1.63 -9.69
C LEU A 278 15.20 -1.68 -10.42
N ALA A 279 15.85 -2.84 -10.42
CA ALA A 279 17.10 -3.08 -11.13
C ALA A 279 16.95 -4.10 -12.27
N LYS A 280 17.85 -4.02 -13.25
CA LYS A 280 17.90 -5.03 -14.32
C LYS A 280 18.29 -6.39 -13.73
N PRO A 281 17.61 -7.51 -14.12
CA PRO A 281 17.87 -8.83 -13.55
C PRO A 281 19.33 -9.28 -13.66
N ILE A 282 20.02 -8.90 -14.75
CA ILE A 282 21.43 -9.23 -14.94
C ILE A 282 22.31 -8.59 -13.86
N VAL A 283 22.06 -7.33 -13.50
CA VAL A 283 22.83 -6.61 -12.46
C VAL A 283 22.66 -7.30 -11.11
N VAL A 284 21.42 -7.69 -10.77
CA VAL A 284 21.11 -8.39 -9.52
C VAL A 284 21.83 -9.76 -9.47
N ARG A 285 21.79 -10.51 -10.57
CA ARG A 285 22.47 -11.81 -10.67
C ARG A 285 23.98 -11.69 -10.53
N CYS A 286 24.59 -10.73 -11.22
CA CYS A 286 26.03 -10.47 -11.13
C CYS A 286 26.42 -10.09 -9.68
N TYR A 287 25.61 -9.25 -9.03
CA TYR A 287 25.84 -8.86 -7.65
C TYR A 287 25.72 -10.05 -6.70
N ALA A 288 24.67 -10.87 -6.82
CA ALA A 288 24.50 -12.08 -6.01
C ALA A 288 25.63 -13.09 -6.25
N ALA A 289 26.08 -13.28 -7.49
CA ALA A 289 27.19 -14.15 -7.83
C ALA A 289 28.51 -13.66 -7.19
N LEU A 290 28.75 -12.35 -7.18
CA LEU A 290 29.92 -11.78 -6.52
C LEU A 290 29.94 -12.09 -5.03
N TYR A 291 28.80 -11.94 -4.34
CA TYR A 291 28.71 -12.30 -2.91
C TYR A 291 28.79 -13.81 -2.66
N ALA A 292 28.34 -14.64 -3.61
CA ALA A 292 28.54 -16.08 -3.52
C ALA A 292 30.04 -16.46 -3.59
N VAL A 293 30.80 -15.76 -4.44
CA VAL A 293 32.26 -15.90 -4.50
C VAL A 293 32.93 -15.45 -3.20
N LEU A 294 32.51 -14.30 -2.65
CA LEU A 294 33.00 -13.84 -1.36
C LEU A 294 32.68 -14.82 -0.24
N ALA A 295 31.47 -15.37 -0.20
CA ALA A 295 31.09 -16.39 0.78
C ALA A 295 31.94 -17.67 0.65
N ALA A 296 32.20 -18.13 -0.57
CA ALA A 296 33.07 -19.28 -0.81
C ALA A 296 34.52 -19.01 -0.34
N ALA A 297 34.99 -17.78 -0.50
CA ALA A 297 36.33 -17.38 -0.06
C ALA A 297 36.55 -17.55 1.46
N HIS A 298 35.49 -17.40 2.29
CA HIS A 298 35.56 -17.63 3.73
C HIS A 298 35.92 -19.06 4.11
N PHE A 299 35.67 -20.04 3.24
CA PHE A 299 35.99 -21.45 3.48
C PHE A 299 37.32 -21.88 2.86
N ILE A 300 37.80 -21.12 1.87
CA ILE A 300 39.02 -21.47 1.11
C ILE A 300 40.25 -20.75 1.69
N LEU A 301 40.11 -19.48 2.09
CA LEU A 301 41.23 -18.66 2.54
C LEU A 301 41.66 -19.02 3.98
N PRO A 302 42.94 -18.81 4.33
CA PRO A 302 43.41 -18.90 5.72
C PRO A 302 42.65 -17.95 6.63
N THR A 303 42.49 -18.30 7.91
CA THR A 303 41.70 -17.48 8.87
C THR A 303 42.19 -16.04 9.00
N GLN A 304 43.50 -15.82 8.90
CA GLN A 304 44.10 -14.47 8.94
C GLN A 304 43.68 -13.56 7.78
N ASP A 305 43.23 -14.12 6.65
CA ASP A 305 42.90 -13.36 5.43
C ASP A 305 41.41 -13.16 5.23
N ILE A 306 40.56 -13.70 6.12
CA ILE A 306 39.09 -13.57 5.98
C ILE A 306 38.52 -12.27 6.55
N ALA A 307 39.14 -11.65 7.55
CA ALA A 307 38.66 -10.40 8.14
C ALA A 307 38.44 -9.27 7.10
N PRO A 308 39.35 -9.06 6.14
CA PRO A 308 39.17 -8.03 5.11
C PRO A 308 37.98 -8.30 4.20
N LEU A 309 37.48 -9.55 4.08
CA LEU A 309 36.35 -9.89 3.21
C LEU A 309 35.06 -9.18 3.62
N SER A 310 34.83 -8.94 4.91
CA SER A 310 33.69 -8.18 5.38
C SER A 310 33.75 -6.71 4.90
N LYS A 311 34.91 -6.08 5.00
CA LYS A 311 35.16 -4.71 4.51
C LYS A 311 34.96 -4.66 2.99
N ILE A 312 35.53 -5.63 2.24
CA ILE A 312 35.32 -5.75 0.80
C ILE A 312 33.83 -5.88 0.48
N GLY A 313 33.07 -6.69 1.21
CA GLY A 313 31.64 -6.83 1.06
C GLY A 313 30.90 -5.49 1.20
N TYR A 314 31.21 -4.69 2.21
CA TYR A 314 30.63 -3.37 2.37
C TYR A 314 31.02 -2.40 1.24
N TYR A 315 32.29 -2.32 0.87
CA TYR A 315 32.72 -1.45 -0.24
C TYR A 315 32.05 -1.81 -1.56
N LEU A 316 31.89 -3.09 -1.86
CA LEU A 316 31.18 -3.55 -3.05
C LEU A 316 29.68 -3.25 -3.00
N SER A 317 29.09 -3.11 -1.82
CA SER A 317 27.67 -2.78 -1.67
C SER A 317 27.37 -1.31 -2.01
N ILE A 318 28.33 -0.39 -1.83
CA ILE A 318 28.13 1.05 -2.02
C ILE A 318 27.71 1.40 -3.46
N PRO A 319 28.44 1.01 -4.52
CA PRO A 319 28.05 1.35 -5.90
C PRO A 319 26.68 0.74 -6.28
N PHE A 320 26.38 -0.46 -5.80
CA PHE A 320 25.10 -1.09 -6.09
C PHE A 320 23.95 -0.39 -5.32
N PHE A 321 24.16 0.01 -4.09
CA PHE A 321 23.21 0.81 -3.32
C PHE A 321 22.93 2.15 -4.00
N LEU A 322 23.96 2.87 -4.43
CA LEU A 322 23.80 4.12 -5.19
C LEU A 322 23.03 3.91 -6.48
N TYR A 323 23.30 2.82 -7.21
CA TYR A 323 22.55 2.43 -8.39
C TYR A 323 21.05 2.24 -8.06
N LEU A 324 20.71 1.50 -6.99
CA LEU A 324 19.33 1.29 -6.57
C LEU A 324 18.64 2.60 -6.15
N VAL A 325 19.33 3.47 -5.42
CA VAL A 325 18.81 4.79 -5.03
C VAL A 325 18.49 5.64 -6.27
N VAL A 326 19.39 5.67 -7.26
CA VAL A 326 19.15 6.37 -8.53
C VAL A 326 17.95 5.79 -9.27
N GLN A 327 17.79 4.46 -9.30
CA GLN A 327 16.61 3.83 -9.92
C GLN A 327 15.33 4.16 -9.14
N LEU A 328 15.37 4.22 -7.82
CA LEU A 328 14.25 4.60 -6.97
C LEU A 328 13.83 6.05 -7.24
N ILE A 329 14.79 6.98 -7.27
CA ILE A 329 14.54 8.39 -7.62
C ILE A 329 13.93 8.52 -9.02
N ARG A 330 14.48 7.81 -10.02
CA ARG A 330 13.92 7.79 -11.39
C ARG A 330 12.48 7.26 -11.40
N ARG A 331 12.18 6.25 -10.59
CA ARG A 331 10.83 5.72 -10.45
C ARG A 331 9.89 6.78 -9.91
N PHE A 332 10.25 7.48 -8.84
CA PHE A 332 9.44 8.57 -8.27
C PHE A 332 9.18 9.69 -9.27
N TRP A 333 10.19 10.09 -10.02
CA TRP A 333 10.04 11.12 -11.05
C TRP A 333 9.08 10.71 -12.17
N ARG A 334 9.08 9.43 -12.54
CA ARG A 334 8.18 8.89 -13.57
C ARG A 334 6.75 8.73 -13.08
N THR A 335 6.56 8.22 -11.86
CA THR A 335 5.23 7.93 -11.32
C THR A 335 4.58 9.15 -10.69
N ARG A 336 5.34 10.17 -10.33
CA ARG A 336 4.94 11.35 -9.53
C ARG A 336 4.17 10.99 -8.26
N ARG A 337 4.29 9.74 -7.78
CA ARG A 337 3.65 9.26 -6.55
C ARG A 337 4.75 8.93 -5.55
N PHE A 338 4.74 9.62 -4.44
CA PHE A 338 5.58 9.35 -3.27
C PHE A 338 4.64 9.03 -2.10
N GLU A 339 4.82 7.87 -1.53
CA GLU A 339 3.88 7.38 -0.54
C GLU A 339 4.58 7.05 0.79
N TRP A 340 3.82 6.96 1.88
CA TRP A 340 4.39 6.77 3.23
C TRP A 340 5.19 5.48 3.40
N ASP A 341 4.86 4.40 2.70
CA ASP A 341 5.65 3.17 2.69
C ASP A 341 7.03 3.37 2.08
N ASP A 342 7.16 4.22 1.04
CA ASP A 342 8.44 4.57 0.44
C ASP A 342 9.33 5.36 1.43
N VAL A 343 8.73 6.25 2.23
CA VAL A 343 9.43 7.00 3.29
C VAL A 343 9.98 6.05 4.35
N LEU A 344 9.17 5.09 4.82
CA LEU A 344 9.61 4.13 5.83
C LEU A 344 10.76 3.25 5.33
N VAL A 345 10.68 2.79 4.07
CA VAL A 345 11.78 2.04 3.44
C VAL A 345 13.04 2.88 3.39
N LEU A 346 12.94 4.12 2.88
CA LEU A 346 14.11 5.01 2.76
C LEU A 346 14.76 5.28 4.12
N LEU A 347 13.96 5.60 5.14
CA LEU A 347 14.46 5.82 6.51
C LEU A 347 15.14 4.58 7.08
N GLY A 348 14.53 3.39 6.94
CA GLY A 348 15.12 2.14 7.40
C GLY A 348 16.46 1.86 6.72
N TYR A 349 16.54 2.03 5.41
CA TYR A 349 17.78 1.83 4.66
C TYR A 349 18.83 2.87 4.96
N LEU A 350 18.46 4.15 5.12
CA LEU A 350 19.40 5.20 5.51
C LEU A 350 20.01 4.89 6.88
N LEU A 351 19.18 4.42 7.81
CA LEU A 351 19.61 4.08 9.17
C LEU A 351 20.59 2.91 9.17
N LEU A 352 20.19 1.77 8.56
CA LEU A 352 21.01 0.55 8.63
C LEU A 352 22.18 0.57 7.65
N PHE A 353 21.95 0.98 6.40
CA PHE A 353 23.04 1.04 5.42
C PHE A 353 24.03 2.15 5.74
N GLY A 354 23.54 3.31 6.20
CA GLY A 354 24.39 4.41 6.64
C GLY A 354 25.28 4.01 7.82
N SER A 355 24.76 3.26 8.79
CA SER A 355 25.56 2.76 9.90
C SER A 355 26.62 1.75 9.44
N ASN A 356 26.29 0.86 8.51
CA ASN A 356 27.23 -0.11 7.96
C ASN A 356 28.36 0.56 7.15
N VAL A 357 28.03 1.60 6.36
CA VAL A 357 29.02 2.38 5.62
C VAL A 357 29.95 3.14 6.59
N TYR A 358 29.35 3.74 7.62
CA TYR A 358 30.12 4.41 8.67
C TYR A 358 31.10 3.43 9.36
N GLU A 359 30.64 2.21 9.68
CA GLU A 359 31.47 1.14 10.24
C GLU A 359 32.64 0.78 9.31
N ALA A 360 32.34 0.58 8.01
CA ALA A 360 33.35 0.21 7.01
C ALA A 360 34.41 1.30 6.79
N VAL A 361 34.01 2.58 6.81
CA VAL A 361 34.89 3.72 6.48
C VAL A 361 35.70 4.14 7.71
N PHE A 362 35.08 4.24 8.85
CA PHE A 362 35.72 4.80 10.06
C PHE A 362 36.26 3.73 11.02
N GLY A 363 35.91 2.45 10.82
CA GLY A 363 36.42 1.31 11.59
C GLY A 363 36.09 1.34 13.09
N ARG A 364 35.32 2.35 13.53
CA ARG A 364 35.07 2.65 14.93
C ARG A 364 33.85 2.01 15.54
N ILE A 365 32.93 1.48 14.71
CA ILE A 365 31.66 0.94 15.25
C ILE A 365 31.86 -0.44 15.87
N VAL A 366 32.76 -1.26 15.34
CA VAL A 366 33.11 -2.52 16.03
C VAL A 366 33.64 -2.18 17.41
N THR A 367 34.50 -1.16 17.51
CA THR A 367 34.99 -0.66 18.81
C THR A 367 33.89 0.02 19.63
N THR A 368 32.89 0.67 19.03
CA THR A 368 31.82 1.36 19.78
C THR A 368 30.71 0.37 20.20
N ILE A 369 30.39 -0.65 19.37
CA ILE A 369 29.50 -1.77 19.76
C ILE A 369 30.15 -2.59 20.86
N THR A 370 31.45 -2.85 20.76
CA THR A 370 32.24 -3.49 21.82
C THR A 370 32.49 -2.52 22.98
N ARG A 371 32.50 -1.20 22.76
CA ARG A 371 32.66 -0.18 23.80
C ARG A 371 31.60 -0.28 24.89
N HIS A 372 30.38 -0.69 24.54
CA HIS A 372 29.28 -0.83 25.49
C HIS A 372 28.72 -2.26 25.57
N GLY A 373 29.31 -3.22 24.86
CA GLY A 373 28.90 -4.63 24.88
C GLY A 373 27.45 -4.86 24.42
N ALA A 374 26.85 -3.91 23.71
CA ALA A 374 25.44 -3.93 23.40
C ALA A 374 25.17 -3.60 21.94
N ALA A 375 24.39 -4.44 21.28
CA ALA A 375 23.92 -4.18 19.94
C ALA A 375 23.07 -2.90 19.91
N PRO A 376 23.21 -2.07 18.86
CA PRO A 376 22.49 -0.80 18.80
C PRO A 376 20.98 -1.02 18.59
N PRO A 377 20.11 -0.30 19.31
CA PRO A 377 18.66 -0.44 19.20
C PRO A 377 18.10 -0.08 17.82
N TYR A 378 18.87 0.64 16.99
CA TYR A 378 18.44 0.99 15.63
C TYR A 378 18.21 -0.24 14.73
N LEU A 379 18.78 -1.40 15.07
CA LEU A 379 18.53 -2.66 14.35
C LEU A 379 17.06 -3.06 14.42
N LEU A 380 16.45 -2.97 15.58
CA LEU A 380 15.02 -3.23 15.74
C LEU A 380 14.18 -2.14 15.06
N VAL A 381 14.59 -0.87 15.18
CA VAL A 381 13.91 0.23 14.48
C VAL A 381 13.88 -0.02 12.98
N PHE A 382 14.98 -0.48 12.38
CA PHE A 382 15.03 -0.89 10.98
C PHE A 382 13.99 -1.97 10.66
N VAL A 383 13.95 -3.05 11.45
CA VAL A 383 13.01 -4.16 11.22
C VAL A 383 11.56 -3.67 11.27
N PHE A 384 11.23 -2.82 12.25
CA PHE A 384 9.88 -2.26 12.38
C PHE A 384 9.52 -1.32 11.24
N LEU A 385 10.44 -0.47 10.78
CA LEU A 385 10.22 0.43 9.64
C LEU A 385 9.92 -0.38 8.37
N ILE A 386 10.72 -1.42 8.11
CA ILE A 386 10.52 -2.27 6.93
C ILE A 386 9.25 -3.11 7.04
N ALA A 387 8.96 -3.68 8.21
CA ALA A 387 7.73 -4.43 8.44
C ALA A 387 6.49 -3.54 8.27
N GLY A 388 6.54 -2.31 8.80
CA GLY A 388 5.51 -1.30 8.62
C GLY A 388 5.30 -0.93 7.15
N ALA A 389 6.39 -0.69 6.42
CA ALA A 389 6.34 -0.41 4.98
C ALA A 389 5.72 -1.56 4.18
N ILE A 390 6.12 -2.80 4.48
CA ILE A 390 5.54 -4.00 3.85
C ILE A 390 4.04 -4.09 4.15
N SER A 391 3.64 -3.88 5.41
CA SER A 391 2.24 -3.91 5.83
C SER A 391 1.39 -2.86 5.10
N LEU A 392 1.87 -1.62 4.99
CA LEU A 392 1.19 -0.55 4.24
C LEU A 392 1.04 -0.92 2.77
N LYS A 393 2.08 -1.49 2.16
CA LYS A 393 2.09 -1.90 0.75
C LYS A 393 1.12 -3.04 0.46
N ILE A 394 1.01 -4.03 1.37
CA ILE A 394 0.04 -5.12 1.27
C ILE A 394 -1.39 -4.56 1.36
N ASN A 395 -1.68 -3.74 2.38
CA ASN A 395 -3.00 -3.16 2.56
C ASN A 395 -3.46 -2.37 1.34
N ARG A 396 -2.55 -1.65 0.68
CA ARG A 396 -2.85 -0.94 -0.55
C ARG A 396 -3.17 -1.89 -1.69
N ARG A 397 -2.32 -2.91 -1.89
CA ARG A 397 -2.52 -3.92 -2.94
C ARG A 397 -3.85 -4.66 -2.79
N GLU A 398 -4.23 -4.99 -1.56
CA GLU A 398 -5.54 -5.58 -1.25
C GLU A 398 -6.70 -4.63 -1.57
N GLN A 399 -6.54 -3.33 -1.29
CA GLN A 399 -7.54 -2.32 -1.64
C GLN A 399 -7.72 -2.20 -3.15
N GLU A 400 -6.63 -2.08 -3.91
CA GLU A 400 -6.65 -2.00 -5.37
C GLU A 400 -7.27 -3.26 -6.00
N LEU A 401 -6.93 -4.44 -5.48
CA LEU A 401 -7.52 -5.70 -5.93
C LEU A 401 -9.02 -5.79 -5.60
N SER A 402 -9.43 -5.37 -4.41
CA SER A 402 -10.84 -5.33 -3.99
C SER A 402 -11.65 -4.38 -4.87
N GLU A 403 -11.12 -3.21 -5.18
CA GLU A 403 -11.76 -2.24 -6.06
C GLU A 403 -11.87 -2.75 -7.51
N SER A 404 -10.80 -3.36 -8.02
CA SER A 404 -10.81 -3.99 -9.35
C SER A 404 -11.81 -5.16 -9.44
N ARG A 405 -11.92 -5.98 -8.40
CA ARG A 405 -12.94 -7.05 -8.33
C ARG A 405 -14.35 -6.48 -8.36
N ARG A 406 -14.61 -5.45 -7.55
CA ARG A 406 -15.93 -4.79 -7.52
C ARG A 406 -16.30 -4.20 -8.87
N GLN A 407 -15.36 -3.55 -9.56
CA GLN A 407 -15.60 -3.03 -10.91
C GLN A 407 -15.92 -4.13 -11.91
N ARG A 408 -15.20 -5.27 -11.85
CA ARG A 408 -15.50 -6.45 -12.70
C ARG A 408 -16.87 -7.04 -12.41
N GLU A 409 -17.27 -7.14 -11.14
CA GLU A 409 -18.60 -7.63 -10.75
C GLU A 409 -19.71 -6.74 -11.32
N VAL A 410 -19.57 -5.41 -11.19
CA VAL A 410 -20.51 -4.45 -11.75
C VAL A 410 -20.61 -4.58 -13.28
N LEU A 411 -19.47 -4.66 -13.97
CA LEU A 411 -19.43 -4.85 -15.43
C LEU A 411 -20.08 -6.17 -15.85
N THR A 412 -19.86 -7.24 -15.10
CA THR A 412 -20.45 -8.55 -15.38
C THR A 412 -21.97 -8.51 -15.20
N GLN A 413 -22.46 -7.86 -14.15
CA GLN A 413 -23.89 -7.67 -13.92
C GLN A 413 -24.54 -6.82 -15.02
N LEU A 414 -23.90 -5.71 -15.42
CA LEU A 414 -24.39 -4.88 -16.54
C LEU A 414 -24.45 -5.66 -17.85
N ASN A 415 -23.43 -6.46 -18.17
CA ASN A 415 -23.43 -7.28 -19.36
C ASN A 415 -24.53 -8.36 -19.33
N ARG A 416 -24.78 -8.95 -18.17
CA ARG A 416 -25.88 -9.92 -17.99
C ARG A 416 -27.23 -9.26 -18.21
N LEU A 417 -27.48 -8.12 -17.55
CA LEU A 417 -28.74 -7.37 -17.73
C LEU A 417 -28.92 -6.93 -19.19
N LYS A 418 -27.87 -6.48 -19.86
CA LYS A 418 -27.90 -6.17 -21.29
C LYS A 418 -28.28 -7.37 -22.13
N SER A 419 -27.74 -8.56 -21.85
CA SER A 419 -28.04 -9.80 -22.59
C SER A 419 -29.46 -10.26 -22.35
N GLU A 420 -29.95 -10.24 -21.10
CA GLU A 420 -31.31 -10.57 -20.73
C GLU A 420 -32.31 -9.62 -21.42
N PHE A 421 -32.01 -8.31 -21.42
CA PHE A 421 -32.81 -7.31 -22.11
C PHE A 421 -32.89 -7.58 -23.62
N LEU A 422 -31.73 -7.82 -24.29
CA LEU A 422 -31.72 -8.11 -25.73
C LEU A 422 -32.48 -9.39 -26.08
N HIS A 423 -32.41 -10.41 -25.23
CA HIS A 423 -33.14 -11.66 -25.42
C HIS A 423 -34.65 -11.44 -25.31
N GLN A 424 -35.11 -10.70 -24.30
CA GLN A 424 -36.51 -10.36 -24.12
C GLN A 424 -37.02 -9.53 -25.30
N MET A 425 -36.27 -8.53 -25.77
CA MET A 425 -36.61 -7.70 -26.90
C MET A 425 -36.72 -8.52 -28.20
N ALA A 426 -35.76 -9.44 -28.43
CA ALA A 426 -35.84 -10.34 -29.59
C ALA A 426 -37.11 -11.19 -29.59
N HIS A 427 -37.55 -11.64 -28.41
CA HIS A 427 -38.79 -12.39 -28.27
C HIS A 427 -40.03 -11.52 -28.55
N GLU A 428 -40.07 -10.30 -27.99
CA GLU A 428 -41.18 -9.35 -28.20
C GLU A 428 -41.26 -8.84 -29.66
N LEU A 429 -40.14 -8.76 -30.39
CA LEU A 429 -40.14 -8.45 -31.82
C LEU A 429 -40.55 -9.62 -32.69
N LYS A 430 -40.22 -10.87 -32.32
CA LYS A 430 -40.52 -12.06 -33.10
C LYS A 430 -42.04 -12.33 -33.17
N THR A 431 -42.76 -12.07 -32.07
CA THR A 431 -44.19 -12.35 -31.98
C THR A 431 -45.02 -11.57 -33.02
N PRO A 432 -44.96 -10.21 -33.08
CA PRO A 432 -45.70 -9.44 -34.09
C PRO A 432 -45.28 -9.76 -35.52
N LEU A 433 -43.98 -10.01 -35.76
CA LEU A 433 -43.46 -10.40 -37.06
C LEU A 433 -44.07 -11.74 -37.53
N THR A 434 -44.21 -12.70 -36.61
CA THR A 434 -44.83 -14.00 -36.93
C THR A 434 -46.31 -13.84 -37.27
N VAL A 435 -47.05 -13.01 -36.52
CA VAL A 435 -48.47 -12.70 -36.75
C VAL A 435 -48.64 -12.02 -38.10
N MET A 436 -47.87 -10.97 -38.38
CA MET A 436 -47.93 -10.28 -39.68
C MET A 436 -47.61 -11.20 -40.86
N SER A 437 -46.59 -12.04 -40.73
CA SER A 437 -46.22 -13.00 -41.80
C SER A 437 -47.31 -14.01 -42.03
N GLY A 438 -47.96 -14.50 -40.95
CA GLY A 438 -49.07 -15.44 -41.05
C GLY A 438 -50.28 -14.86 -41.77
N TYR A 439 -50.72 -13.66 -41.39
CA TYR A 439 -51.85 -12.99 -42.05
C TYR A 439 -51.53 -12.55 -43.48
N ALA A 440 -50.29 -12.11 -43.76
CA ALA A 440 -49.86 -11.80 -45.12
C ALA A 440 -49.93 -13.06 -46.04
N GLN A 441 -49.46 -14.21 -45.55
CA GLN A 441 -49.54 -15.48 -46.29
C GLN A 441 -50.99 -15.96 -46.53
N LEU A 442 -51.85 -15.81 -45.51
CA LEU A 442 -53.28 -16.14 -45.65
C LEU A 442 -53.93 -15.23 -46.67
N THR A 443 -53.63 -13.93 -46.66
CA THR A 443 -54.24 -13.00 -47.65
C THR A 443 -53.73 -13.29 -49.07
N ASP A 444 -52.46 -13.60 -49.24
CA ASP A 444 -51.83 -13.94 -50.53
C ASP A 444 -52.49 -15.26 -51.09
N TRP A 445 -52.69 -16.26 -50.24
CA TRP A 445 -53.33 -17.49 -50.61
C TRP A 445 -54.83 -17.28 -51.04
N GLN A 446 -55.58 -16.43 -50.29
CA GLN A 446 -56.97 -16.09 -50.62
C GLN A 446 -57.06 -15.31 -51.95
N LEU A 447 -56.17 -14.37 -52.19
CA LEU A 447 -56.10 -13.64 -53.47
C LEU A 447 -55.75 -14.56 -54.64
N GLY A 448 -54.87 -15.54 -54.45
CA GLY A 448 -54.47 -16.53 -55.47
C GLY A 448 -55.61 -17.51 -55.84
N THR A 449 -56.58 -17.75 -54.95
CA THR A 449 -57.70 -18.63 -55.16
C THR A 449 -58.96 -17.93 -55.71
N GLY A 450 -58.89 -16.60 -55.90
CA GLY A 450 -60.04 -15.82 -56.46
C GLY A 450 -61.18 -15.55 -55.47
N ALA A 451 -61.04 -15.95 -54.21
CA ALA A 451 -62.03 -15.72 -53.15
C ALA A 451 -61.68 -14.38 -52.42
N VAL A 452 -62.12 -13.25 -52.97
CA VAL A 452 -62.10 -11.98 -52.26
C VAL A 452 -63.19 -11.99 -51.20
N SER A 453 -62.83 -12.36 -49.97
CA SER A 453 -63.79 -12.39 -48.86
C SER A 453 -63.61 -11.12 -47.99
N ALA A 454 -64.61 -10.82 -47.17
CA ALA A 454 -64.54 -9.73 -46.17
C ALA A 454 -63.37 -9.87 -45.20
N ASP A 455 -62.86 -11.10 -45.06
CA ASP A 455 -61.71 -11.44 -44.16
C ASP A 455 -60.36 -10.81 -44.59
N ALA A 456 -60.17 -10.57 -45.92
CA ALA A 456 -58.95 -9.93 -46.42
C ALA A 456 -58.73 -8.50 -45.83
N HIS A 457 -59.85 -7.79 -45.63
CA HIS A 457 -59.76 -6.46 -44.98
C HIS A 457 -59.41 -6.56 -43.50
N GLU A 458 -59.93 -7.55 -42.79
CA GLU A 458 -59.61 -7.84 -41.39
C GLU A 458 -58.11 -8.25 -41.21
N HIS A 459 -57.60 -9.12 -42.12
CA HIS A 459 -56.18 -9.51 -42.15
C HIS A 459 -55.24 -8.28 -42.34
N MET A 460 -55.62 -7.39 -43.29
CA MET A 460 -54.83 -6.16 -43.51
C MET A 460 -54.91 -5.20 -42.33
N GLN A 461 -56.03 -5.09 -41.63
CA GLN A 461 -56.11 -4.31 -40.40
C GLN A 461 -55.25 -4.89 -39.29
N THR A 462 -55.22 -6.21 -39.15
CA THR A 462 -54.37 -6.90 -38.17
C THR A 462 -52.87 -6.67 -38.45
N ILE A 463 -52.46 -6.82 -39.74
CA ILE A 463 -51.07 -6.51 -40.14
C ILE A 463 -50.72 -5.05 -39.83
N SER A 464 -51.59 -4.12 -40.17
CA SER A 464 -51.38 -2.69 -39.92
C SER A 464 -51.22 -2.37 -38.43
N SER A 465 -52.04 -2.99 -37.57
CA SER A 465 -51.97 -2.81 -36.11
C SER A 465 -50.67 -3.39 -35.53
N GLU A 466 -50.21 -4.55 -36.02
CA GLU A 466 -48.93 -5.13 -35.56
C GLU A 466 -47.71 -4.36 -36.07
N VAL A 467 -47.76 -3.74 -37.26
CA VAL A 467 -46.73 -2.83 -37.74
C VAL A 467 -46.62 -1.60 -36.82
N GLN A 468 -47.72 -1.00 -36.43
CA GLN A 468 -47.75 0.12 -35.49
C GLN A 468 -47.18 -0.27 -34.12
N ARG A 469 -47.55 -1.47 -33.62
CA ARG A 469 -47.02 -2.01 -32.37
C ARG A 469 -45.50 -2.23 -32.44
N LEU A 470 -45.02 -2.80 -33.54
CA LEU A 470 -43.57 -3.01 -33.78
C LEU A 470 -42.81 -1.70 -33.85
N SER A 471 -43.38 -0.69 -34.53
CA SER A 471 -42.78 0.65 -34.62
C SER A 471 -42.62 1.28 -33.22
N ALA A 472 -43.62 1.16 -32.37
CA ALA A 472 -43.57 1.65 -30.99
C ALA A 472 -42.52 0.91 -30.14
N LEU A 473 -42.35 -0.41 -30.35
CA LEU A 473 -41.30 -1.19 -29.65
C LEU A 473 -39.90 -0.79 -30.10
N VAL A 474 -39.70 -0.58 -31.41
CA VAL A 474 -38.40 -0.14 -31.96
C VAL A 474 -38.03 1.27 -31.43
N SER A 475 -39.01 2.19 -31.40
CA SER A 475 -38.76 3.52 -30.83
C SER A 475 -38.32 3.46 -29.36
N ARG A 476 -38.97 2.63 -28.53
CA ARG A 476 -38.54 2.42 -27.12
C ARG A 476 -37.16 1.82 -27.01
N LEU A 477 -36.76 0.92 -27.93
CA LEU A 477 -35.41 0.34 -27.96
C LEU A 477 -34.37 1.39 -28.27
N ILE A 478 -34.65 2.31 -29.19
CA ILE A 478 -33.76 3.40 -29.55
C ILE A 478 -33.59 4.36 -28.34
N ASP A 479 -34.70 4.68 -27.68
CA ASP A 479 -34.66 5.55 -26.48
C ASP A 479 -33.84 4.94 -25.35
N LEU A 480 -33.97 3.64 -25.11
CA LEU A 480 -33.18 2.92 -24.10
C LEU A 480 -31.71 2.78 -24.50
N ALA A 481 -31.41 2.57 -25.80
CA ALA A 481 -30.06 2.45 -26.31
C ALA A 481 -29.30 3.79 -26.21
N ASN A 482 -30.01 4.91 -26.34
CA ASN A 482 -29.48 6.26 -26.21
C ASN A 482 -29.34 6.75 -24.76
N GLY A 483 -29.49 5.87 -23.77
CA GLY A 483 -29.26 6.17 -22.35
C GLY A 483 -30.42 6.85 -21.64
N GLY A 484 -31.65 6.75 -22.18
CA GLY A 484 -32.87 7.18 -21.47
C GLY A 484 -33.10 8.68 -21.33
N SER A 485 -32.28 9.48 -21.98
CA SER A 485 -32.54 10.91 -22.20
C SER A 485 -32.17 11.19 -23.65
N PRO A 486 -33.14 11.25 -24.58
CA PRO A 486 -32.89 11.94 -25.80
C PRO A 486 -32.48 13.39 -25.41
N ASP A 487 -31.43 13.91 -26.01
CA ASP A 487 -31.21 15.37 -26.05
C ASP A 487 -32.40 15.95 -26.83
N ILE A 488 -33.52 16.14 -26.11
CA ILE A 488 -34.71 16.75 -26.69
C ILE A 488 -34.34 18.23 -26.89
N GLU A 489 -34.09 18.59 -28.13
CA GLU A 489 -33.87 20.01 -28.49
C GLU A 489 -35.13 20.80 -28.15
N MET A 490 -35.10 21.45 -27.02
CA MET A 490 -36.16 22.35 -26.59
C MET A 490 -35.90 23.72 -27.17
N GLY A 491 -36.91 24.32 -27.77
CA GLY A 491 -36.81 25.63 -28.43
C GLY A 491 -38.09 26.41 -28.36
N VAL A 492 -38.08 27.59 -28.98
CA VAL A 492 -39.28 28.41 -29.17
C VAL A 492 -40.03 27.85 -30.36
N ALA A 493 -41.25 27.36 -30.13
CA ALA A 493 -42.15 26.87 -31.15
C ALA A 493 -43.25 27.92 -31.47
N ASP A 494 -43.58 28.06 -32.74
CA ASP A 494 -44.66 28.91 -33.20
C ASP A 494 -46.00 28.12 -33.14
N ALA A 495 -46.95 28.65 -32.38
CA ALA A 495 -48.25 28.04 -32.20
C ALA A 495 -49.04 27.93 -33.53
N ALA A 496 -48.93 28.92 -34.40
CA ALA A 496 -49.62 28.89 -35.71
C ALA A 496 -49.12 27.73 -36.57
N GLN A 497 -47.82 27.47 -36.57
CA GLN A 497 -47.24 26.34 -37.31
C GLN A 497 -47.67 24.98 -36.73
N LEU A 498 -47.74 24.89 -35.40
CA LEU A 498 -48.18 23.64 -34.75
C LEU A 498 -49.66 23.31 -35.04
N LEU A 499 -50.54 24.33 -34.92
CA LEU A 499 -51.95 24.15 -35.16
C LEU A 499 -52.24 23.84 -36.63
N SER A 500 -51.62 24.60 -37.56
CA SER A 500 -51.80 24.35 -39.01
C SER A 500 -51.24 23.00 -39.41
N GLY A 501 -50.05 22.61 -38.89
CA GLY A 501 -49.45 21.31 -39.16
C GLY A 501 -50.32 20.14 -38.67
N ALA A 502 -50.89 20.23 -37.47
CA ALA A 502 -51.82 19.22 -36.95
C ALA A 502 -53.14 19.18 -37.80
N ALA A 503 -53.67 20.32 -38.19
CA ALA A 503 -54.84 20.41 -39.03
C ALA A 503 -54.62 19.76 -40.39
N ASP A 504 -53.51 20.02 -41.07
CA ASP A 504 -53.21 19.48 -42.40
C ASP A 504 -53.03 17.93 -42.35
N VAL A 505 -52.36 17.43 -41.34
CA VAL A 505 -52.16 15.98 -41.15
C VAL A 505 -53.50 15.28 -40.86
N CYS A 506 -54.37 15.87 -40.08
CA CYS A 506 -55.62 15.24 -39.64
C CYS A 506 -56.78 15.44 -40.63
N ARG A 507 -56.74 16.43 -41.52
CA ARG A 507 -57.82 16.78 -42.45
C ARG A 507 -58.37 15.59 -43.26
N PRO A 508 -57.56 14.68 -43.88
CA PRO A 508 -58.09 13.57 -44.67
C PRO A 508 -58.91 12.57 -43.87
N MET A 509 -58.60 12.39 -42.58
CA MET A 509 -59.36 11.46 -41.72
C MET A 509 -60.63 12.12 -41.17
N LEU A 510 -60.65 13.43 -40.96
CA LEU A 510 -61.82 14.17 -40.52
C LEU A 510 -62.89 14.20 -41.60
N GLU A 511 -62.50 14.44 -42.86
CA GLU A 511 -63.41 14.44 -44.01
C GLU A 511 -64.15 13.11 -44.21
N LYS A 512 -63.48 11.96 -43.93
CA LYS A 512 -64.06 10.65 -44.03
C LYS A 512 -65.29 10.42 -43.10
N LYS A 513 -65.31 11.12 -41.94
CA LYS A 513 -66.37 11.09 -40.95
C LYS A 513 -67.28 12.31 -40.99
N HIS A 514 -67.09 13.17 -41.99
CA HIS A 514 -67.84 14.44 -42.16
C HIS A 514 -67.67 15.36 -40.97
N ASN A 515 -66.53 15.28 -40.27
CA ASN A 515 -66.21 16.18 -39.17
C ASN A 515 -65.56 17.44 -39.72
N ARG A 516 -65.87 18.59 -39.12
CA ARG A 516 -65.28 19.89 -39.46
C ARG A 516 -64.28 20.29 -38.41
N LEU A 517 -63.10 20.76 -38.87
CA LEU A 517 -62.09 21.30 -37.99
C LEU A 517 -62.19 22.85 -37.97
N GLU A 518 -62.28 23.42 -36.78
CA GLU A 518 -62.16 24.85 -36.52
C GLU A 518 -60.88 25.10 -35.76
N SER A 519 -60.06 26.08 -36.15
CA SER A 519 -58.80 26.37 -35.50
C SER A 519 -58.63 27.86 -35.36
N ASP A 520 -58.21 28.31 -34.19
CA ASP A 520 -57.65 29.66 -34.04
C ASP A 520 -56.35 29.80 -34.85
N SER A 521 -56.00 31.01 -35.30
CA SER A 521 -54.81 31.21 -36.10
C SER A 521 -53.51 30.96 -35.31
N GLY A 522 -53.55 31.25 -34.03
CA GLY A 522 -52.35 31.16 -33.16
C GLY A 522 -51.25 32.17 -33.47
N ASP A 523 -51.56 33.15 -34.32
CA ASP A 523 -50.58 34.15 -34.79
C ASP A 523 -49.97 34.95 -33.64
N GLY A 524 -48.63 35.03 -33.61
CA GLY A 524 -47.88 35.76 -32.61
C GLY A 524 -47.76 35.10 -31.24
N ILE A 525 -48.30 33.89 -31.08
CA ILE A 525 -48.17 33.11 -29.84
C ILE A 525 -46.99 32.15 -29.95
N ALA A 526 -45.98 32.37 -29.12
CA ALA A 526 -44.81 31.48 -29.00
C ALA A 526 -44.89 30.66 -27.70
N LEU A 527 -44.45 29.42 -27.74
CA LEU A 527 -44.38 28.53 -26.60
C LEU A 527 -42.99 27.83 -26.54
N TRP A 528 -42.59 27.37 -25.38
CA TRP A 528 -41.32 26.68 -25.18
C TRP A 528 -41.53 25.19 -25.20
N GLY A 529 -40.88 24.50 -26.15
CA GLY A 529 -40.97 23.06 -26.26
C GLY A 529 -40.29 22.49 -27.51
N ASN A 530 -40.37 21.18 -27.67
CA ASN A 530 -39.96 20.50 -28.89
C ASN A 530 -41.16 20.48 -29.88
N PRO A 531 -41.04 21.11 -31.07
CA PRO A 531 -42.15 21.24 -32.00
C PRO A 531 -42.71 19.89 -32.48
N GLU A 532 -41.83 18.88 -32.71
CA GLU A 532 -42.27 17.59 -33.22
C GLU A 532 -43.07 16.81 -32.17
N MET A 533 -42.66 16.82 -30.91
CA MET A 533 -43.38 16.19 -29.82
C MET A 533 -44.75 16.84 -29.57
N LEU A 534 -44.80 18.20 -29.62
CA LEU A 534 -46.05 18.94 -29.44
C LEU A 534 -47.00 18.74 -30.60
N LEU A 535 -46.50 18.66 -31.83
CA LEU A 535 -47.29 18.30 -32.99
C LEU A 535 -47.90 16.89 -32.84
N GLN A 536 -47.12 15.93 -32.36
CA GLN A 536 -47.59 14.56 -32.11
C GLN A 536 -48.69 14.52 -31.02
N VAL A 537 -48.57 15.36 -29.98
CA VAL A 537 -49.62 15.49 -28.94
C VAL A 537 -50.95 15.95 -29.60
N LEU A 538 -50.90 17.02 -30.43
CA LEU A 538 -52.06 17.57 -31.11
C LEU A 538 -52.70 16.51 -32.06
N ILE A 539 -51.87 15.82 -32.83
CA ILE A 539 -52.37 14.74 -33.73
C ILE A 539 -53.04 13.66 -32.92
N ASN A 540 -52.47 13.19 -31.83
CA ASN A 540 -53.04 12.13 -30.99
C ASN A 540 -54.37 12.56 -30.37
N LEU A 541 -54.50 13.78 -29.87
CA LEU A 541 -55.75 14.27 -29.33
C LEU A 541 -56.81 14.42 -30.42
N THR A 542 -56.44 14.87 -31.64
CA THR A 542 -57.34 15.03 -32.76
C THR A 542 -57.80 13.68 -33.30
N VAL A 543 -56.92 12.67 -33.35
CA VAL A 543 -57.30 11.29 -33.73
C VAL A 543 -58.29 10.73 -32.74
N ASN A 544 -58.12 10.95 -31.44
CA ASN A 544 -59.07 10.55 -30.42
C ASN A 544 -60.41 11.29 -30.57
N ALA A 545 -60.42 12.60 -30.75
CA ALA A 545 -61.58 13.40 -31.01
C ALA A 545 -62.36 12.89 -32.24
N ASN A 546 -61.68 12.63 -33.36
CA ASN A 546 -62.29 12.09 -34.59
C ASN A 546 -62.82 10.67 -34.42
N ARG A 547 -62.25 9.88 -33.52
CA ARG A 547 -62.75 8.53 -33.25
C ARG A 547 -64.15 8.54 -32.68
N TYR A 548 -64.44 9.47 -31.77
CA TYR A 548 -65.69 9.54 -31.00
C TYR A 548 -66.70 10.59 -31.51
N THR A 549 -66.33 11.32 -32.60
CA THR A 549 -67.18 12.30 -33.23
C THR A 549 -67.59 11.89 -34.65
N GLU A 550 -68.83 12.04 -35.00
CA GLU A 550 -69.38 11.85 -36.35
C GLU A 550 -70.28 13.01 -36.73
N ASN A 551 -70.14 13.57 -37.96
CA ASN A 551 -70.83 14.72 -38.46
C ASN A 551 -70.75 15.95 -37.50
N GLY A 552 -69.69 16.08 -36.75
CA GLY A 552 -69.51 17.06 -35.69
C GLY A 552 -68.40 18.08 -35.95
N VAL A 553 -67.99 18.78 -34.88
CA VAL A 553 -66.96 19.78 -34.92
C VAL A 553 -65.83 19.38 -33.96
N ILE A 554 -64.59 19.50 -34.43
CA ILE A 554 -63.40 19.44 -33.60
C ILE A 554 -62.77 20.82 -33.65
N ALA A 555 -62.39 21.42 -32.50
CA ALA A 555 -61.88 22.75 -32.50
C ALA A 555 -60.57 22.89 -31.69
N TYR A 556 -59.64 23.69 -32.24
CA TYR A 556 -58.48 24.16 -31.53
C TYR A 556 -58.71 25.60 -31.07
N ARG A 557 -58.56 25.84 -29.79
CA ARG A 557 -58.63 27.16 -29.19
C ARG A 557 -57.32 27.44 -28.43
N ILE A 558 -56.72 28.60 -28.64
CA ILE A 558 -55.48 28.96 -28.01
C ILE A 558 -55.61 30.32 -27.29
N ALA A 559 -55.13 30.38 -26.07
CA ALA A 559 -55.16 31.59 -25.27
C ALA A 559 -53.78 31.86 -24.67
N ASP A 560 -53.35 33.11 -24.74
CA ASP A 560 -52.16 33.63 -24.09
C ASP A 560 -52.50 34.03 -22.65
N GLU A 561 -52.05 33.24 -21.66
CA GLU A 561 -52.30 33.47 -20.23
C GLU A 561 -51.08 34.11 -19.53
N GLY A 562 -50.26 34.88 -20.26
CA GLY A 562 -49.12 35.62 -19.73
C GLY A 562 -47.80 34.81 -19.75
N GLU A 563 -47.45 34.08 -18.71
CA GLU A 563 -46.26 33.23 -18.68
C GLU A 563 -46.49 31.84 -19.28
N ARG A 564 -47.75 31.46 -19.47
CA ARG A 564 -48.16 30.16 -20.05
C ARG A 564 -49.06 30.40 -21.26
N VAL A 565 -49.10 29.42 -22.12
CA VAL A 565 -50.04 29.28 -23.21
C VAL A 565 -51.02 28.16 -22.89
N CYS A 566 -52.28 28.41 -22.94
CA CYS A 566 -53.36 27.41 -22.81
C CYS A 566 -53.89 27.06 -24.18
N LEU A 567 -53.82 25.77 -24.53
CA LEU A 567 -54.38 25.22 -25.77
C LEU A 567 -55.49 24.25 -25.40
N ARG A 568 -56.63 24.38 -26.06
CA ARG A 568 -57.78 23.50 -25.89
C ARG A 568 -58.06 22.74 -27.18
N VAL A 569 -58.23 21.45 -27.06
CA VAL A 569 -58.72 20.57 -28.14
C VAL A 569 -60.10 20.08 -27.72
N SER A 570 -61.12 20.51 -28.41
CA SER A 570 -62.51 20.15 -28.12
C SER A 570 -63.13 19.35 -29.26
N ASP A 571 -64.05 18.49 -28.94
CA ASP A 571 -64.87 17.71 -29.87
C ASP A 571 -66.35 17.76 -29.44
N THR A 572 -67.25 17.47 -30.37
CA THR A 572 -68.69 17.33 -30.13
C THR A 572 -69.10 15.86 -30.18
N GLY A 573 -68.25 15.02 -29.63
CA GLY A 573 -68.46 13.54 -29.62
C GLY A 573 -69.27 13.07 -28.42
N SER A 574 -69.22 11.75 -28.17
CA SER A 574 -70.00 11.08 -27.13
C SER A 574 -69.49 11.27 -25.69
N GLY A 575 -68.43 12.05 -25.51
CA GLY A 575 -67.76 12.25 -24.21
C GLY A 575 -67.00 11.02 -23.69
N ILE A 576 -66.51 11.15 -22.47
CA ILE A 576 -65.77 10.09 -21.76
C ILE A 576 -66.63 9.55 -20.62
N ALA A 577 -66.76 8.23 -20.52
CA ALA A 577 -67.51 7.58 -19.44
C ALA A 577 -66.89 7.91 -18.06
N PRO A 578 -67.71 8.26 -17.05
CA PRO A 578 -67.22 8.66 -15.73
C PRO A 578 -66.26 7.68 -15.06
N ASP A 579 -66.44 6.38 -15.30
CA ASP A 579 -65.63 5.32 -14.75
C ASP A 579 -64.22 5.27 -15.37
N LEU A 580 -64.05 5.77 -16.59
CA LEU A 580 -62.77 5.78 -17.30
C LEU A 580 -61.99 7.08 -17.02
N LEU A 581 -62.65 8.17 -16.68
CA LEU A 581 -62.07 9.49 -16.54
C LEU A 581 -60.85 9.55 -15.60
N PRO A 582 -60.83 8.88 -14.43
CA PRO A 582 -59.68 8.86 -13.54
C PRO A 582 -58.44 8.15 -14.12
N HIS A 583 -58.66 7.25 -15.11
CA HIS A 583 -57.60 6.32 -15.58
C HIS A 583 -57.21 6.54 -17.04
N ILE A 584 -57.77 7.54 -17.75
CA ILE A 584 -57.55 7.75 -19.20
C ILE A 584 -56.11 8.03 -19.60
N PHE A 585 -55.27 8.50 -18.67
CA PHE A 585 -53.85 8.74 -18.87
C PHE A 585 -52.98 7.57 -18.45
N GLU A 586 -53.56 6.50 -17.87
CA GLU A 586 -52.82 5.29 -17.49
C GLU A 586 -52.63 4.36 -18.71
N LYS A 587 -51.50 3.61 -18.69
CA LYS A 587 -51.17 2.69 -19.80
C LYS A 587 -52.22 1.58 -19.96
N GLY A 588 -52.73 1.45 -21.19
CA GLY A 588 -53.64 0.36 -21.53
C GLY A 588 -55.11 0.64 -21.22
N CYS A 589 -55.48 1.85 -20.73
CA CYS A 589 -56.88 2.24 -20.55
C CYS A 589 -57.50 2.63 -21.91
N SER A 590 -58.49 1.87 -22.37
CA SER A 590 -59.22 2.10 -23.62
C SER A 590 -60.65 1.62 -23.48
N GLY A 591 -61.64 2.45 -23.85
CA GLY A 591 -63.05 2.10 -23.78
C GLY A 591 -63.53 1.15 -24.89
N ASP A 592 -62.93 1.14 -26.09
CA ASP A 592 -63.37 0.41 -27.29
C ASP A 592 -62.19 -0.28 -28.02
N GLY A 593 -61.38 -1.09 -27.33
CA GLY A 593 -60.38 -1.93 -27.98
C GLY A 593 -59.23 -1.23 -28.68
N GLY A 594 -58.99 0.06 -28.39
CA GLY A 594 -57.80 0.82 -28.81
C GLY A 594 -56.57 0.46 -27.95
N SER A 595 -55.36 0.79 -28.41
CA SER A 595 -54.09 0.47 -27.71
C SER A 595 -53.94 1.10 -26.32
N GLY A 596 -54.78 2.08 -25.96
CA GLY A 596 -54.68 2.83 -24.68
C GLY A 596 -53.36 3.57 -24.45
N ILE A 597 -52.55 3.74 -25.49
CA ILE A 597 -51.19 4.29 -25.39
C ILE A 597 -51.14 5.79 -25.75
N GLY A 598 -52.05 6.27 -26.61
CA GLY A 598 -51.99 7.62 -27.16
C GLY A 598 -52.05 8.71 -26.11
N LEU A 599 -52.98 8.66 -25.15
CA LEU A 599 -53.11 9.67 -24.08
C LEU A 599 -51.95 9.58 -23.06
N THR A 600 -51.44 8.41 -22.82
CA THR A 600 -50.25 8.25 -21.97
C THR A 600 -49.02 8.96 -22.58
N ILE A 601 -48.80 8.80 -23.91
CA ILE A 601 -47.74 9.49 -24.65
C ILE A 601 -47.96 11.02 -24.58
N CYS A 602 -49.17 11.50 -24.70
CA CYS A 602 -49.47 12.91 -24.57
C CYS A 602 -49.14 13.43 -23.18
N ALA A 603 -49.51 12.74 -22.13
CA ALA A 603 -49.23 13.13 -20.75
C ALA A 603 -47.70 13.13 -20.45
N ASP A 604 -46.97 12.11 -20.95
CA ASP A 604 -45.51 12.01 -20.81
C ASP A 604 -44.81 13.19 -21.57
N ALA A 605 -45.23 13.45 -22.81
CA ALA A 605 -44.72 14.60 -23.58
C ALA A 605 -44.96 15.92 -22.86
N MET A 606 -46.16 16.14 -22.35
CA MET A 606 -46.48 17.40 -21.63
C MET A 606 -45.65 17.55 -20.37
N ARG A 607 -45.35 16.47 -19.63
CA ARG A 607 -44.48 16.46 -18.45
C ARG A 607 -43.04 16.84 -18.79
N ILE A 608 -42.51 16.31 -19.91
CA ILE A 608 -41.18 16.70 -20.42
C ILE A 608 -41.09 18.20 -20.73
N HIS A 609 -42.19 18.77 -21.22
CA HIS A 609 -42.32 20.18 -21.52
C HIS A 609 -42.63 21.07 -20.30
N HIS A 610 -42.65 20.50 -19.09
CA HIS A 610 -43.09 21.19 -17.86
C HIS A 610 -44.49 21.81 -17.97
N GLY A 611 -45.32 21.18 -18.81
CA GLY A 611 -46.71 21.53 -19.03
C GLY A 611 -47.67 20.56 -18.30
N SER A 612 -48.97 20.74 -18.48
CA SER A 612 -50.02 19.86 -17.99
C SER A 612 -50.99 19.50 -19.10
N LEU A 613 -51.62 18.33 -18.99
CA LEU A 613 -52.73 17.86 -19.83
C LEU A 613 -53.82 17.38 -18.90
N GLU A 614 -55.02 17.93 -19.06
CA GLU A 614 -56.20 17.56 -18.27
C GLU A 614 -57.47 17.58 -19.12
N VAL A 615 -58.50 16.90 -18.65
CA VAL A 615 -59.87 17.02 -19.22
C VAL A 615 -60.58 18.17 -18.50
N GLU A 616 -60.77 19.29 -19.19
CA GLU A 616 -61.44 20.46 -18.64
C GLU A 616 -62.95 20.24 -18.50
N HIS A 617 -63.55 19.57 -19.51
CA HIS A 617 -64.97 19.25 -19.54
C HIS A 617 -65.21 17.99 -20.38
N THR A 618 -66.16 17.16 -19.95
CA THR A 618 -66.66 16.02 -20.76
C THR A 618 -68.09 15.69 -20.34
N ASP A 619 -68.98 15.59 -21.33
CA ASP A 619 -70.36 15.18 -21.16
C ASP A 619 -70.90 14.50 -22.46
N ALA A 620 -72.21 14.37 -22.59
CA ALA A 620 -72.84 13.77 -23.78
C ALA A 620 -72.72 14.62 -25.06
N ASP A 621 -72.30 15.89 -24.94
CA ASP A 621 -72.15 16.83 -26.03
C ASP A 621 -70.68 17.01 -26.48
N GLY A 622 -69.73 16.30 -25.82
CA GLY A 622 -68.35 16.28 -26.24
C GLY A 622 -67.31 16.29 -25.13
N THR A 623 -66.03 16.44 -25.53
CA THR A 623 -64.89 16.49 -24.61
C THR A 623 -64.00 17.69 -24.91
N VAL A 624 -63.43 18.30 -23.87
CA VAL A 624 -62.43 19.39 -23.96
C VAL A 624 -61.16 18.95 -23.20
N PHE A 625 -60.06 18.78 -23.93
CA PHE A 625 -58.74 18.60 -23.37
C PHE A 625 -58.06 19.95 -23.27
N ARG A 626 -57.51 20.28 -22.10
CA ARG A 626 -56.72 21.48 -21.81
C ARG A 626 -55.25 21.15 -21.67
N LEU A 627 -54.39 21.83 -22.43
CA LEU A 627 -52.97 21.73 -22.41
C LEU A 627 -52.40 23.08 -21.95
N GLU A 628 -51.51 23.07 -20.97
CA GLU A 628 -50.78 24.28 -20.54
C GLU A 628 -49.31 24.10 -20.81
N LEU A 629 -48.69 25.08 -21.47
CA LEU A 629 -47.27 25.08 -21.82
C LEU A 629 -46.58 26.37 -21.39
N PRO A 630 -45.33 26.35 -20.95
CA PRO A 630 -44.57 27.54 -20.64
C PRO A 630 -44.15 28.31 -21.91
N LYS A 631 -44.06 29.61 -21.87
CA LYS A 631 -43.53 30.43 -22.97
C LYS A 631 -42.02 30.53 -23.00
N LYS A 632 -41.38 30.30 -21.86
CA LYS A 632 -39.93 30.42 -21.65
C LYS A 632 -39.42 29.21 -20.88
N PRO A 633 -38.11 28.89 -20.99
CA PRO A 633 -37.51 27.85 -20.18
C PRO A 633 -37.67 28.18 -18.69
N LEU A 634 -38.17 27.23 -17.90
CA LEU A 634 -38.20 27.36 -16.45
C LEU A 634 -36.74 27.34 -15.95
N LYS A 635 -36.33 28.36 -15.20
CA LYS A 635 -35.02 28.33 -14.52
C LYS A 635 -34.99 27.18 -13.55
N THR A 636 -34.19 26.16 -13.82
CA THR A 636 -33.85 25.11 -12.85
C THR A 636 -33.18 25.78 -11.65
N GLN A 637 -33.79 25.70 -10.47
CA GLN A 637 -33.12 26.03 -9.20
C GLN A 637 -31.98 25.04 -8.99
N GLY A 638 -30.75 25.36 -9.42
CA GLY A 638 -29.61 24.46 -9.34
C GLY A 638 -28.26 25.04 -9.78
N GLU A 639 -28.19 26.34 -10.17
CA GLU A 639 -26.92 26.98 -10.49
C GLU A 639 -26.69 28.25 -9.66
N ASN A 640 -26.54 28.08 -8.35
CA ASN A 640 -25.88 29.05 -7.49
C ASN A 640 -25.19 28.26 -6.40
N ASP A 641 -23.93 27.82 -6.61
CA ASP A 641 -22.81 27.85 -5.64
C ASP A 641 -21.60 27.09 -6.22
N CYS A 642 -20.89 27.71 -7.11
CA CYS A 642 -19.48 27.43 -7.33
C CYS A 642 -18.80 28.70 -7.86
N GLY A 643 -18.51 29.60 -6.92
CA GLY A 643 -17.75 30.81 -7.25
C GLY A 643 -17.33 31.55 -5.99
N ARG A 644 -16.42 30.99 -5.19
CA ARG A 644 -15.37 31.70 -4.45
C ARG A 644 -14.31 30.74 -3.93
#